data_b0074123208f66ca04abf5442d6abfbe
#
_entry.id   b0074123208f66ca04abf5442d6abfbe
#
_cell.length_a   1.000
_cell.length_b   1.000
_cell.length_c   1.000
_cell.angle_alpha   90.00
_cell.angle_beta   90.00
_cell.angle_gamma   90.00
#
_symmetry.space_group_name_H-M   'P 1'
#
loop_
_entity.id
_entity.type
_entity.pdbx_description
1 polymer ?
#
loop_
_entity_poly.entity_id
_entity_poly.type
_entity_poly.pdbx_seq_one_letter_code
_entity_poly.pdbx_strand_id
1 'polypeptide(L)'
;MEAFPMRTNIFRILLLIFLLHVLSATAIEAVIDSNVVRSTLKNGLKVVIIQNMLAPVVTVQVNYLVGANDCPPGFPGTAHAQEHMMFRGNPGLSANQLSAIIASLGGQFNADTQQTITQYIVTVPSDAIDIALHVESIRMKGILDSQKLWQQERGAIEQEVAQDLSNPRYVFYTKLLSELFHDTPYAQDALGTRASFDKLTGKMLKRFYKDWYAPNNAILVIAGNVDTEKTLKAVRQMFESIPARPTPSHPAVQLKPLHAATISLETDLSYGMSVLAYRLPGLESPDYAAAQILGDVLESKRGNLFALVPEGMALAVNVNIDTLPKAAIGYLAASFPKGSNGAVLVSKMKNIIDDYLKSGFSAELVNAAKSREIADYEFQKNSVEDLGTLWSQALAVAGRNSPDEDIDAIRKVTVEDVNRVARKYLVNDTVVTAVLEPRSSGKAIPSESSMGKESFAQKQTKQVRLPIWAKKAATLPPLPTSLVTPVDTILPNGLRLIILPQNVSNTVSIFGRIKHQAELQAPRGQEGVDKVLSGLFPYGTTTLDRISFQKALDDIAARETAGTNFSLQVLTENFNRGIQLLADNLLHPAMLESDFKVVQQETSGELSGLIQSASYLSKYALRTALYPADDPALRQASPDTVAKLTLDDVRNYYRAVFRPDMTTIVIIGQVTPDQAKAVMEKYFGGWKAEGSKPETDLPSVPPNTSSSSVIPDTSRVQEQVILGETLGLKRSDPDYYKLQIGRHILSGAFYASRLYQDLRQ
;
A
#
# COMPACT_ATOMS: atom_id res chain seq x y z
N MET A 1 8.10 -25.27 84.50
CA MET A 1 7.94 -26.15 83.34
C MET A 1 7.43 -25.31 82.20
N GLU A 2 8.33 -24.74 81.59
CA GLU A 2 8.99 -24.69 80.28
C GLU A 2 7.99 -24.62 79.15
N ALA A 3 7.87 -23.38 78.59
CA ALA A 3 7.23 -23.09 77.27
C ALA A 3 8.33 -22.89 76.24
N PHE A 4 8.34 -23.81 75.28
CA PHE A 4 9.28 -23.78 74.15
C PHE A 4 8.90 -22.68 73.08
N PRO A 5 9.81 -21.99 72.41
CA PRO A 5 9.49 -20.94 71.50
C PRO A 5 9.35 -21.49 70.06
N MET A 6 8.13 -21.53 69.56
CA MET A 6 7.80 -22.00 68.21
C MET A 6 7.51 -20.82 67.25
N ARG A 7 8.19 -19.67 67.40
CA ARG A 7 7.97 -18.48 66.54
C ARG A 7 9.11 -18.09 65.58
N THR A 8 10.28 -18.71 65.72
CA THR A 8 11.48 -18.31 64.91
C THR A 8 11.63 -19.07 63.59
N ASN A 9 11.02 -20.25 63.45
CA ASN A 9 11.19 -21.04 62.21
C ASN A 9 10.20 -20.70 61.10
N ILE A 10 9.03 -20.18 61.40
CA ILE A 10 8.04 -19.79 60.36
C ILE A 10 8.50 -18.56 59.61
N PHE A 11 9.17 -17.60 60.26
CA PHE A 11 9.70 -16.41 59.61
C PHE A 11 10.89 -16.70 58.68
N ARG A 12 11.72 -17.71 59.02
CA ARG A 12 12.83 -18.16 58.14
C ARG A 12 12.33 -18.96 56.94
N ILE A 13 11.28 -19.73 57.08
CA ILE A 13 10.66 -20.50 55.98
C ILE A 13 9.92 -19.55 55.03
N LEU A 14 9.21 -18.53 55.54
CA LEU A 14 8.58 -17.51 54.72
C LEU A 14 9.59 -16.60 54.00
N LEU A 15 10.74 -16.29 54.62
CA LEU A 15 11.81 -15.52 53.97
C LEU A 15 12.53 -16.36 52.91
N LEU A 16 12.72 -17.67 53.07
CA LEU A 16 13.26 -18.57 52.06
C LEU A 16 12.27 -18.77 50.89
N ILE A 17 10.98 -18.85 51.13
CA ILE A 17 9.96 -18.93 50.07
C ILE A 17 9.87 -17.61 49.33
N PHE A 18 10.02 -16.44 49.99
CA PHE A 18 10.05 -15.16 49.33
C PHE A 18 11.35 -14.93 48.53
N LEU A 19 12.51 -15.42 49.01
CA LEU A 19 13.77 -15.40 48.23
C LEU A 19 13.76 -16.37 47.06
N LEU A 20 13.06 -17.50 47.13
CA LEU A 20 12.89 -18.42 46.01
C LEU A 20 11.92 -17.86 44.95
N HIS A 21 10.97 -16.98 45.32
CA HIS A 21 10.09 -16.29 44.37
C HIS A 21 10.72 -15.06 43.75
N VAL A 22 11.77 -14.49 44.32
CA VAL A 22 12.51 -13.36 43.76
C VAL A 22 13.64 -13.77 42.78
N LEU A 23 14.03 -15.07 42.84
CA LEU A 23 15.04 -15.66 41.94
C LEU A 23 14.46 -16.33 40.68
N SER A 24 13.15 -16.40 40.53
CA SER A 24 12.52 -16.70 39.23
C SER A 24 12.28 -15.40 38.44
N ALA A 25 13.33 -14.62 38.23
CA ALA A 25 13.39 -13.76 37.06
C ALA A 25 13.41 -14.71 35.85
N THR A 26 12.22 -15.04 35.40
CA THR A 26 11.92 -15.84 34.24
C THR A 26 12.72 -15.31 33.06
N ALA A 27 13.76 -16.07 32.65
CA ALA A 27 14.10 -16.11 31.26
C ALA A 27 12.80 -16.58 30.58
N ILE A 28 12.10 -15.66 29.89
CA ILE A 28 10.95 -16.02 29.06
C ILE A 28 11.51 -16.99 28.03
N GLU A 29 11.23 -18.29 28.20
CA GLU A 29 11.59 -19.30 27.21
C GLU A 29 10.99 -18.87 25.88
N ALA A 30 11.81 -18.94 24.83
CA ALA A 30 11.35 -18.67 23.47
C ALA A 30 10.20 -19.66 23.17
N VAL A 31 9.02 -19.13 22.90
CA VAL A 31 7.89 -19.95 22.42
C VAL A 31 8.21 -20.26 20.95
N ILE A 32 8.51 -21.52 20.68
CA ILE A 32 8.79 -22.01 19.32
C ILE A 32 7.48 -22.59 18.79
N ASP A 33 6.78 -21.80 17.99
CA ASP A 33 5.87 -22.32 16.97
C ASP A 33 6.75 -22.69 15.76
N SER A 34 6.44 -23.72 15.00
CA SER A 34 7.37 -24.36 14.03
C SER A 34 8.14 -23.38 13.10
N ASN A 35 7.61 -22.17 12.87
CA ASN A 35 8.17 -21.15 12.00
C ASN A 35 8.35 -19.77 12.66
N VAL A 36 7.97 -19.58 13.93
CA VAL A 36 8.00 -18.28 14.62
C VAL A 36 8.72 -18.38 15.95
N VAL A 37 9.77 -17.59 16.13
CA VAL A 37 10.49 -17.48 17.41
C VAL A 37 10.26 -16.11 18.02
N ARG A 38 9.85 -16.07 19.31
CA ARG A 38 9.65 -14.84 20.09
C ARG A 38 10.62 -14.82 21.26
N SER A 39 11.22 -13.67 21.51
CA SER A 39 12.13 -13.48 22.65
C SER A 39 12.12 -12.03 23.12
N THR A 40 12.32 -11.82 24.41
CA THR A 40 12.62 -10.50 24.95
C THR A 40 14.07 -10.50 25.44
N LEU A 41 14.89 -9.57 24.94
CA LEU A 41 16.28 -9.45 25.37
C LEU A 41 16.36 -8.83 26.77
N LYS A 42 17.52 -8.98 27.44
CA LYS A 42 17.74 -8.42 28.78
C LYS A 42 17.54 -6.90 28.88
N ASN A 43 17.75 -6.19 27.78
CA ASN A 43 17.53 -4.76 27.67
C ASN A 43 16.08 -4.36 27.31
N GLY A 44 15.16 -5.32 27.25
CA GLY A 44 13.75 -5.08 27.00
C GLY A 44 13.34 -5.09 25.52
N LEU A 45 14.28 -5.22 24.55
CA LEU A 45 13.95 -5.32 23.14
C LEU A 45 13.14 -6.60 22.89
N LYS A 46 11.92 -6.45 22.37
CA LYS A 46 11.11 -7.58 21.91
C LYS A 46 11.55 -7.98 20.50
N VAL A 47 11.70 -9.26 20.27
CA VAL A 47 12.18 -9.82 18.99
C VAL A 47 11.22 -10.90 18.52
N VAL A 48 10.79 -10.80 17.26
CA VAL A 48 10.00 -11.83 16.59
C VAL A 48 10.69 -12.18 15.27
N ILE A 49 10.91 -13.46 15.05
CA ILE A 49 11.57 -13.98 13.84
C ILE A 49 10.62 -14.97 13.19
N ILE A 50 10.25 -14.71 11.95
CA ILE A 50 9.32 -15.49 11.14
C ILE A 50 10.08 -16.10 9.97
N GLN A 51 10.22 -17.42 9.96
CA GLN A 51 10.80 -18.11 8.83
C GLN A 51 9.81 -18.18 7.67
N ASN A 52 10.22 -17.67 6.51
CA ASN A 52 9.49 -17.79 5.26
C ASN A 52 10.49 -18.04 4.11
N MET A 53 10.39 -19.21 3.49
CA MET A 53 11.33 -19.68 2.47
C MET A 53 10.89 -19.32 1.04
N LEU A 54 9.98 -18.36 0.87
CA LEU A 54 9.43 -17.95 -0.45
C LEU A 54 10.53 -17.49 -1.42
N ALA A 55 11.47 -16.71 -0.92
CA ALA A 55 12.57 -16.15 -1.69
C ALA A 55 13.84 -16.03 -0.82
N PRO A 56 15.06 -16.02 -1.40
CA PRO A 56 16.30 -15.87 -0.66
C PRO A 56 16.53 -14.43 -0.18
N VAL A 57 15.52 -13.85 0.46
CA VAL A 57 15.54 -12.50 1.01
C VAL A 57 15.03 -12.48 2.45
N VAL A 58 15.36 -11.43 3.17
CA VAL A 58 14.90 -11.17 4.52
C VAL A 58 14.56 -9.70 4.69
N THR A 59 13.44 -9.41 5.36
CA THR A 59 13.11 -8.08 5.84
C THR A 59 13.39 -7.97 7.33
N VAL A 60 13.99 -6.88 7.74
CA VAL A 60 14.28 -6.49 9.13
C VAL A 60 13.52 -5.21 9.40
N GLN A 61 12.58 -5.24 10.33
CA GLN A 61 11.71 -4.11 10.66
C GLN A 61 11.87 -3.75 12.13
N VAL A 62 12.37 -2.54 12.41
CA VAL A 62 12.47 -2.00 13.76
C VAL A 62 11.32 -1.03 13.97
N ASN A 63 10.44 -1.36 14.89
CA ASN A 63 9.28 -0.56 15.26
C ASN A 63 9.58 0.12 16.59
N TYR A 64 9.83 1.43 16.59
CA TYR A 64 9.87 2.21 17.82
C TYR A 64 8.45 2.61 18.19
N LEU A 65 8.07 2.37 19.46
CA LEU A 65 6.74 2.68 19.98
C LEU A 65 6.65 4.19 20.29
N VAL A 66 6.72 4.98 19.25
CA VAL A 66 6.66 6.45 19.27
C VAL A 66 6.25 6.94 17.89
N GLY A 67 5.27 7.84 17.84
CA GLY A 67 4.74 8.36 16.58
C GLY A 67 4.29 9.82 16.70
N ALA A 68 3.38 10.22 15.82
CA ALA A 68 2.87 11.60 15.77
C ALA A 68 2.21 12.04 17.08
N ASN A 69 1.57 11.11 17.80
CA ASN A 69 0.91 11.39 19.07
C ASN A 69 1.87 11.83 20.18
N ASP A 70 3.14 11.47 20.06
CA ASP A 70 4.17 11.72 21.06
C ASP A 70 4.97 12.99 20.77
N CYS A 71 4.62 13.72 19.72
CA CYS A 71 5.27 14.97 19.38
C CYS A 71 5.09 16.01 20.51
N PRO A 72 6.12 16.79 20.85
CA PRO A 72 6.00 17.84 21.85
C PRO A 72 4.88 18.84 21.49
N PRO A 73 4.12 19.35 22.47
CA PRO A 73 3.06 20.33 22.21
C PRO A 73 3.56 21.52 21.40
N GLY A 74 2.87 21.85 20.32
CA GLY A 74 3.22 22.95 19.40
C GLY A 74 4.29 22.58 18.35
N PHE A 75 4.74 21.31 18.31
CA PHE A 75 5.72 20.81 17.35
C PHE A 75 5.23 19.55 16.61
N PRO A 76 4.07 19.59 15.94
CA PRO A 76 3.61 18.46 15.12
C PRO A 76 4.64 18.12 14.04
N GLY A 77 4.79 16.83 13.72
CA GLY A 77 5.77 16.33 12.76
C GLY A 77 7.18 16.11 13.33
N THR A 78 7.39 16.28 14.66
CA THR A 78 8.70 15.97 15.26
C THR A 78 9.12 14.52 15.06
N ALA A 79 8.17 13.58 15.15
CA ALA A 79 8.44 12.14 14.90
C ALA A 79 8.87 11.89 13.45
N HIS A 80 8.20 12.51 12.47
CA HIS A 80 8.53 12.44 11.06
C HIS A 80 9.90 13.11 10.77
N ALA A 81 10.16 14.29 11.33
CA ALA A 81 11.48 14.91 11.24
C ALA A 81 12.59 14.01 11.84
N GLN A 82 12.30 13.32 12.94
CA GLN A 82 13.23 12.35 13.53
C GLN A 82 13.45 11.13 12.64
N GLU A 83 12.41 10.64 11.96
CA GLU A 83 12.53 9.58 10.97
C GLU A 83 13.56 9.95 9.90
N HIS A 84 13.42 11.11 9.26
CA HIS A 84 14.37 11.62 8.27
C HIS A 84 15.79 11.72 8.82
N MET A 85 15.93 12.24 10.04
CA MET A 85 17.24 12.39 10.67
C MET A 85 17.94 11.06 10.95
N MET A 86 17.22 9.96 11.09
CA MET A 86 17.79 8.62 11.24
C MET A 86 18.57 8.15 10.00
N PHE A 87 18.34 8.77 8.84
CA PHE A 87 19.07 8.51 7.60
C PHE A 87 20.24 9.49 7.37
N ARG A 88 20.38 10.54 8.18
CA ARG A 88 21.44 11.56 8.00
C ARG A 88 22.77 11.20 8.65
N GLY A 89 22.87 10.01 9.22
CA GLY A 89 24.09 9.41 9.76
C GLY A 89 24.07 9.15 11.25
N ASN A 90 24.91 8.21 11.64
CA ASN A 90 25.06 7.70 12.98
C ASN A 90 26.54 7.69 13.36
N PRO A 91 26.91 7.63 14.64
CA PRO A 91 28.30 7.42 15.04
C PRO A 91 28.89 6.15 14.40
N GLY A 92 29.88 6.32 13.51
CA GLY A 92 30.52 5.21 12.80
C GLY A 92 29.84 4.78 11.48
N LEU A 93 28.74 5.41 11.07
CA LEU A 93 28.04 5.12 9.81
C LEU A 93 27.46 6.42 9.23
N SER A 94 28.09 6.95 8.18
CA SER A 94 27.56 8.13 7.50
C SER A 94 26.35 7.79 6.61
N ALA A 95 25.52 8.80 6.27
CA ALA A 95 24.40 8.64 5.34
C ALA A 95 24.81 7.98 4.01
N ASN A 96 25.91 8.47 3.41
CA ASN A 96 26.43 7.92 2.15
C ASN A 96 26.93 6.47 2.31
N GLN A 97 27.48 6.09 3.46
CA GLN A 97 27.88 4.71 3.72
C GLN A 97 26.65 3.81 3.87
N LEU A 98 25.62 4.22 4.59
CA LEU A 98 24.36 3.48 4.71
C LEU A 98 23.78 3.19 3.32
N SER A 99 23.60 4.23 2.51
CA SER A 99 23.04 4.09 1.17
C SER A 99 23.90 3.20 0.26
N ALA A 100 25.24 3.36 0.31
CA ALA A 100 26.16 2.55 -0.48
C ALA A 100 26.17 1.07 -0.06
N ILE A 101 26.05 0.77 1.24
CA ILE A 101 25.96 -0.59 1.76
C ILE A 101 24.71 -1.28 1.22
N ILE A 102 23.54 -0.67 1.41
CA ILE A 102 22.26 -1.27 0.99
C ILE A 102 22.20 -1.42 -0.53
N ALA A 103 22.64 -0.39 -1.28
CA ALA A 103 22.69 -0.47 -2.74
C ALA A 103 23.66 -1.57 -3.23
N SER A 104 24.83 -1.77 -2.57
CA SER A 104 25.79 -2.83 -2.93
C SER A 104 25.22 -4.24 -2.70
N LEU A 105 24.28 -4.38 -1.78
CA LEU A 105 23.57 -5.63 -1.51
C LEU A 105 22.42 -5.90 -2.49
N GLY A 106 22.04 -4.92 -3.33
CA GLY A 106 20.78 -4.96 -4.08
C GLY A 106 19.57 -4.88 -3.17
N GLY A 107 19.76 -4.40 -1.94
CA GLY A 107 18.72 -4.25 -0.93
C GLY A 107 17.91 -2.96 -1.09
N GLN A 108 16.85 -2.89 -0.32
CA GLN A 108 15.97 -1.71 -0.20
C GLN A 108 15.85 -1.31 1.27
N PHE A 109 15.62 -0.04 1.53
CA PHE A 109 15.28 0.44 2.86
C PHE A 109 14.26 1.56 2.76
N ASN A 110 13.40 1.63 3.76
CA ASN A 110 12.36 2.64 3.89
C ASN A 110 12.08 2.91 5.37
N ALA A 111 11.23 3.90 5.64
CA ALA A 111 10.64 4.12 6.95
C ALA A 111 9.23 4.67 6.80
N ASP A 112 8.48 4.60 7.88
CA ASP A 112 7.11 5.08 7.98
C ASP A 112 6.84 5.59 9.39
N THR A 113 6.31 6.81 9.49
CA THR A 113 5.87 7.41 10.75
C THR A 113 4.36 7.43 10.79
N GLN A 114 3.80 6.66 11.72
CA GLN A 114 2.37 6.59 11.99
C GLN A 114 2.01 7.41 13.24
N GLN A 115 0.76 7.31 13.68
CA GLN A 115 0.29 8.00 14.88
C GLN A 115 0.98 7.50 16.16
N THR A 116 1.28 6.21 16.25
CA THR A 116 1.76 5.54 17.48
C THR A 116 3.12 4.88 17.35
N ILE A 117 3.61 4.67 16.13
CA ILE A 117 4.92 4.05 15.87
C ILE A 117 5.71 4.81 14.81
N THR A 118 7.03 4.64 14.84
CA THR A 118 7.91 4.94 13.72
C THR A 118 8.65 3.66 13.36
N GLN A 119 8.48 3.20 12.13
CA GLN A 119 8.98 1.93 11.62
C GLN A 119 10.14 2.16 10.65
N TYR A 120 11.18 1.34 10.75
CA TYR A 120 12.32 1.31 9.82
C TYR A 120 12.42 -0.07 9.21
N ILE A 121 12.44 -0.14 7.89
CA ILE A 121 12.37 -1.37 7.09
C ILE A 121 13.65 -1.50 6.27
N VAL A 122 14.30 -2.66 6.35
CA VAL A 122 15.46 -3.00 5.52
C VAL A 122 15.24 -4.39 4.94
N THR A 123 15.17 -4.49 3.61
CA THR A 123 15.04 -5.75 2.89
C THR A 123 16.33 -6.03 2.11
N VAL A 124 16.95 -7.16 2.37
CA VAL A 124 18.24 -7.58 1.78
C VAL A 124 18.23 -9.06 1.41
N PRO A 125 19.18 -9.54 0.58
CA PRO A 125 19.44 -10.98 0.44
C PRO A 125 19.69 -11.63 1.80
N SER A 126 19.17 -12.84 2.01
CA SER A 126 19.25 -13.54 3.31
C SER A 126 20.68 -13.75 3.82
N ASP A 127 21.67 -13.90 2.92
CA ASP A 127 23.08 -13.99 3.30
C ASP A 127 23.68 -12.69 3.85
N ALA A 128 22.94 -11.58 3.74
CA ALA A 128 23.34 -10.27 4.23
C ALA A 128 22.60 -9.81 5.48
N ILE A 129 21.83 -10.69 6.13
CA ILE A 129 21.07 -10.35 7.35
C ILE A 129 21.95 -9.76 8.45
N ASP A 130 23.17 -10.24 8.62
CA ASP A 130 24.12 -9.73 9.60
C ASP A 130 24.46 -8.25 9.36
N ILE A 131 24.53 -7.83 8.11
CA ILE A 131 24.77 -6.42 7.74
C ILE A 131 23.55 -5.57 8.06
N ALA A 132 22.33 -6.02 7.72
CA ALA A 132 21.10 -5.31 8.05
C ALA A 132 20.92 -5.15 9.57
N LEU A 133 21.12 -6.21 10.34
CA LEU A 133 21.09 -6.16 11.81
C LEU A 133 22.15 -5.23 12.39
N HIS A 134 23.35 -5.21 11.80
CA HIS A 134 24.41 -4.31 12.26
C HIS A 134 24.07 -2.84 12.01
N VAL A 135 23.52 -2.51 10.85
CA VAL A 135 23.01 -1.17 10.52
C VAL A 135 21.98 -0.73 11.56
N GLU A 136 20.95 -1.55 11.80
CA GLU A 136 19.88 -1.20 12.76
C GLU A 136 20.41 -1.09 14.19
N SER A 137 21.38 -1.92 14.58
CA SER A 137 22.01 -1.81 15.90
C SER A 137 22.79 -0.49 16.08
N ILE A 138 23.48 -0.02 15.03
CA ILE A 138 24.17 1.28 15.05
C ILE A 138 23.14 2.42 15.18
N ARG A 139 22.03 2.37 14.43
CA ARG A 139 20.96 3.36 14.47
C ARG A 139 20.31 3.44 15.86
N MET A 140 20.10 2.30 16.52
CA MET A 140 19.55 2.22 17.88
C MET A 140 20.54 2.73 18.94
N LYS A 141 21.86 2.60 18.71
CA LYS A 141 22.89 3.10 19.63
C LYS A 141 23.00 4.62 19.66
N GLY A 142 22.79 5.29 18.53
CA GLY A 142 22.93 6.74 18.48
C GLY A 142 22.81 7.34 17.09
N ILE A 143 22.55 8.64 17.07
CA ILE A 143 22.41 9.46 15.87
C ILE A 143 23.24 10.73 15.93
N LEU A 144 23.45 11.38 14.79
CA LEU A 144 24.26 12.59 14.66
C LEU A 144 23.44 13.89 14.63
N ASP A 145 22.25 13.93 15.20
CA ASP A 145 21.31 15.08 15.18
C ASP A 145 22.00 16.42 15.54
N SER A 146 22.61 17.01 14.54
CA SER A 146 23.20 18.34 14.65
C SER A 146 22.30 19.37 14.00
N GLN A 147 22.40 20.64 14.47
CA GLN A 147 21.65 21.73 13.85
C GLN A 147 21.96 21.88 12.35
N LYS A 148 23.20 21.60 11.95
CA LYS A 148 23.61 21.64 10.55
C LYS A 148 22.91 20.58 9.71
N LEU A 149 22.84 19.33 10.19
CA LEU A 149 22.15 18.24 9.48
C LEU A 149 20.65 18.49 9.41
N TRP A 150 20.05 19.00 10.49
CA TRP A 150 18.64 19.39 10.50
C TRP A 150 18.35 20.48 9.44
N GLN A 151 19.16 21.52 9.37
CA GLN A 151 18.98 22.58 8.37
C GLN A 151 19.09 22.07 6.93
N GLN A 152 19.90 21.05 6.69
CA GLN A 152 20.02 20.41 5.37
C GLN A 152 18.82 19.53 5.03
N GLU A 153 18.18 18.89 6.02
CA GLU A 153 17.06 17.97 5.79
C GLU A 153 15.71 18.68 5.81
N ARG A 154 15.60 19.75 6.58
CA ARG A 154 14.34 20.49 6.76
C ARG A 154 13.68 20.87 5.43
N GLY A 155 14.46 21.37 4.46
CA GLY A 155 13.94 21.75 3.15
C GLY A 155 13.30 20.58 2.39
N ALA A 156 13.85 19.37 2.51
CA ALA A 156 13.28 18.18 1.89
C ALA A 156 11.92 17.81 2.50
N ILE A 157 11.79 17.89 3.84
CA ILE A 157 10.53 17.62 4.55
C ILE A 157 9.49 18.72 4.23
N GLU A 158 9.90 19.97 4.21
CA GLU A 158 9.01 21.08 3.85
C GLU A 158 8.49 20.96 2.42
N GLN A 159 9.30 20.44 1.51
CA GLN A 159 8.90 20.15 0.13
C GLN A 159 7.89 18.99 0.07
N GLU A 160 8.05 17.96 0.88
CA GLU A 160 7.11 16.86 1.01
C GLU A 160 5.75 17.36 1.54
N VAL A 161 5.78 18.16 2.61
CA VAL A 161 4.54 18.82 3.12
C VAL A 161 3.88 19.68 2.03
N ALA A 162 4.65 20.42 1.26
CA ALA A 162 4.11 21.24 0.17
C ALA A 162 3.49 20.37 -0.94
N GLN A 163 4.09 19.22 -1.22
CA GLN A 163 3.57 18.25 -2.19
C GLN A 163 2.21 17.72 -1.74
N ASP A 164 2.10 17.28 -0.48
CA ASP A 164 0.85 16.72 0.03
C ASP A 164 -0.24 17.79 0.16
N LEU A 165 0.11 18.99 0.60
CA LEU A 165 -0.81 20.13 0.62
C LEU A 165 -1.27 20.57 -0.79
N SER A 166 -0.54 20.20 -1.84
CA SER A 166 -0.97 20.40 -3.24
C SER A 166 -1.98 19.35 -3.70
N ASN A 167 -2.19 18.27 -2.93
CA ASN A 167 -3.15 17.23 -3.23
C ASN A 167 -4.49 17.56 -2.57
N PRO A 168 -5.55 17.88 -3.34
CA PRO A 168 -6.85 18.22 -2.76
C PRO A 168 -7.45 17.12 -1.90
N ARG A 169 -7.18 15.84 -2.22
CA ARG A 169 -7.65 14.70 -1.42
C ARG A 169 -6.97 14.68 -0.04
N TYR A 170 -5.68 14.97 0.03
CA TYR A 170 -4.95 15.05 1.29
C TYR A 170 -5.50 16.19 2.16
N VAL A 171 -5.66 17.39 1.60
CA VAL A 171 -6.25 18.54 2.30
C VAL A 171 -7.67 18.21 2.81
N PHE A 172 -8.44 17.51 2.01
CA PHE A 172 -9.77 17.05 2.38
C PHE A 172 -9.73 16.06 3.55
N TYR A 173 -8.85 15.07 3.49
CA TYR A 173 -8.66 14.07 4.54
C TYR A 173 -8.21 14.69 5.87
N THR A 174 -7.24 15.62 5.85
CA THR A 174 -6.79 16.31 7.07
C THR A 174 -7.89 17.15 7.71
N LYS A 175 -8.82 17.70 6.92
CA LYS A 175 -10.02 18.37 7.44
C LYS A 175 -10.97 17.39 8.12
N LEU A 176 -11.16 16.20 7.57
CA LEU A 176 -11.94 15.15 8.22
C LEU A 176 -11.35 14.74 9.56
N LEU A 177 -10.01 14.53 9.63
CA LEU A 177 -9.33 14.23 10.89
C LEU A 177 -9.54 15.34 11.92
N SER A 178 -9.38 16.59 11.51
CA SER A 178 -9.54 17.76 12.39
C SER A 178 -10.94 17.84 12.99
N GLU A 179 -12.00 17.53 12.24
CA GLU A 179 -13.37 17.55 12.73
C GLU A 179 -13.69 16.33 13.61
N LEU A 180 -13.30 15.14 13.17
CA LEU A 180 -13.60 13.90 13.88
C LEU A 180 -12.85 13.77 15.21
N PHE A 181 -11.64 14.33 15.29
CA PHE A 181 -10.73 14.13 16.44
C PHE A 181 -10.27 15.45 17.07
N HIS A 182 -11.06 16.52 16.95
CA HIS A 182 -10.70 17.84 17.49
C HIS A 182 -10.19 17.76 18.94
N ASP A 183 -9.23 18.59 19.27
CA ASP A 183 -8.59 18.67 20.60
C ASP A 183 -7.94 17.34 21.07
N THR A 184 -7.57 16.46 20.13
CA THR A 184 -6.81 15.24 20.42
C THR A 184 -5.58 15.14 19.52
N PRO A 185 -4.58 14.31 19.87
CA PRO A 185 -3.44 14.03 18.98
C PRO A 185 -3.86 13.46 17.61
N TYR A 186 -5.02 12.79 17.51
CA TYR A 186 -5.55 12.21 16.28
C TYR A 186 -6.09 13.23 15.29
N ALA A 187 -6.25 14.50 15.68
CA ALA A 187 -6.71 15.58 14.80
C ALA A 187 -5.71 15.94 13.69
N GLN A 188 -4.49 15.45 13.77
CA GLN A 188 -3.41 15.70 12.82
C GLN A 188 -2.80 14.36 12.40
N ASP A 189 -2.31 14.31 11.17
CA ASP A 189 -1.50 13.18 10.71
C ASP A 189 -0.04 13.27 11.16
N ALA A 190 0.78 12.34 10.70
CA ALA A 190 2.19 12.29 11.06
C ALA A 190 3.07 13.30 10.31
N LEU A 191 2.60 13.82 9.19
CA LEU A 191 3.40 14.66 8.27
C LEU A 191 3.97 15.92 8.95
N GLY A 192 3.17 16.57 9.81
CA GLY A 192 3.54 17.79 10.47
C GLY A 192 3.30 19.06 9.65
N THR A 193 3.84 20.20 10.12
CA THR A 193 3.60 21.49 9.49
C THR A 193 4.89 22.30 9.30
N ARG A 194 4.96 23.09 8.23
CA ARG A 194 6.08 24.01 7.99
C ARG A 194 6.35 24.92 9.19
N ALA A 195 5.31 25.49 9.79
CA ALA A 195 5.43 26.37 10.97
C ALA A 195 6.06 25.68 12.18
N SER A 196 5.88 24.37 12.32
CA SER A 196 6.57 23.55 13.32
C SER A 196 8.05 23.36 12.96
N PHE A 197 8.35 22.98 11.72
CA PHE A 197 9.71 22.70 11.25
C PHE A 197 10.61 23.94 11.29
N ASP A 198 10.08 25.12 11.02
CA ASP A 198 10.80 26.39 11.15
C ASP A 198 11.32 26.65 12.57
N LYS A 199 10.61 26.16 13.59
CA LYS A 199 10.94 26.32 15.01
C LYS A 199 11.73 25.14 15.58
N LEU A 200 11.66 23.97 14.94
CA LEU A 200 12.31 22.76 15.40
C LEU A 200 13.84 22.88 15.26
N THR A 201 14.56 22.33 16.23
CA THR A 201 16.02 22.39 16.26
C THR A 201 16.63 20.99 16.37
N GLY A 202 17.87 20.83 15.90
CA GLY A 202 18.62 19.58 16.07
C GLY A 202 18.78 19.15 17.54
N LYS A 203 18.79 20.11 18.49
CA LYS A 203 18.81 19.81 19.94
C LYS A 203 17.49 19.17 20.38
N MET A 204 16.36 19.64 19.87
CA MET A 204 15.04 19.07 20.19
C MET A 204 14.91 17.66 19.61
N LEU A 205 15.32 17.46 18.37
CA LEU A 205 15.34 16.14 17.72
C LEU A 205 16.23 15.17 18.51
N LYS A 206 17.45 15.59 18.88
CA LYS A 206 18.34 14.75 19.70
C LYS A 206 17.74 14.39 21.05
N ARG A 207 16.95 15.29 21.67
CA ARG A 207 16.22 15.00 22.90
C ARG A 207 15.11 13.98 22.64
N PHE A 208 14.30 14.19 21.59
CA PHE A 208 13.23 13.28 21.19
C PHE A 208 13.76 11.85 20.94
N TYR A 209 14.89 11.73 20.23
CA TYR A 209 15.57 10.44 20.07
C TYR A 209 15.98 9.82 21.41
N LYS A 210 16.57 10.60 22.31
CA LYS A 210 17.00 10.10 23.63
C LYS A 210 15.84 9.62 24.49
N ASP A 211 14.71 10.31 24.39
CA ASP A 211 13.53 10.03 25.19
C ASP A 211 12.81 8.78 24.70
N TRP A 212 12.78 8.52 23.41
CA TRP A 212 11.92 7.51 22.83
C TRP A 212 12.62 6.33 22.13
N TYR A 213 13.78 6.54 21.50
CA TYR A 213 14.46 5.52 20.68
C TYR A 213 15.36 4.62 21.52
N ALA A 214 14.74 3.73 22.30
CA ALA A 214 15.42 2.82 23.21
C ALA A 214 15.00 1.36 22.94
N PRO A 215 15.87 0.37 23.24
CA PRO A 215 15.53 -1.04 23.01
C PRO A 215 14.27 -1.50 23.76
N ASN A 216 14.05 -1.02 24.98
CA ASN A 216 12.85 -1.32 25.77
C ASN A 216 11.59 -0.59 25.30
N ASN A 217 11.69 0.26 24.30
CA ASN A 217 10.57 0.91 23.59
C ASN A 217 10.56 0.53 22.11
N ALA A 218 11.02 -0.67 21.77
CA ALA A 218 11.11 -1.13 20.40
C ALA A 218 10.74 -2.61 20.25
N ILE A 219 10.22 -2.95 19.07
CA ILE A 219 9.95 -4.31 18.63
C ILE A 219 10.70 -4.56 17.33
N LEU A 220 11.54 -5.58 17.30
CA LEU A 220 12.28 -6.02 16.12
C LEU A 220 11.55 -7.22 15.50
N VAL A 221 11.07 -7.05 14.28
CA VAL A 221 10.44 -8.11 13.48
C VAL A 221 11.38 -8.47 12.33
N ILE A 222 11.64 -9.76 12.17
CA ILE A 222 12.48 -10.31 11.09
C ILE A 222 11.65 -11.37 10.37
N ALA A 223 11.43 -11.21 9.07
CA ALA A 223 10.72 -12.19 8.27
C ALA A 223 11.53 -12.57 7.02
N GLY A 224 11.53 -13.84 6.64
CA GLY A 224 12.19 -14.29 5.43
C GLY A 224 12.94 -15.61 5.54
N ASN A 225 13.83 -15.84 4.57
CA ASN A 225 14.62 -17.07 4.52
C ASN A 225 15.78 -17.03 5.52
N VAL A 226 15.50 -17.36 6.76
CA VAL A 226 16.44 -17.29 7.88
C VAL A 226 16.36 -18.54 8.76
N ASP A 227 17.49 -18.89 9.34
CA ASP A 227 17.56 -19.81 10.48
C ASP A 227 17.22 -19.02 11.76
N THR A 228 16.14 -19.37 12.41
CA THR A 228 15.59 -18.61 13.53
C THR A 228 16.51 -18.57 14.74
N GLU A 229 17.17 -19.69 15.09
CA GLU A 229 18.05 -19.77 16.26
C GLU A 229 19.36 -19.00 16.02
N LYS A 230 19.96 -19.19 14.84
CA LYS A 230 21.16 -18.46 14.44
C LYS A 230 20.91 -16.97 14.38
N THR A 231 19.75 -16.56 13.85
CA THR A 231 19.35 -15.17 13.75
C THR A 231 19.12 -14.56 15.13
N LEU A 232 18.43 -15.26 16.05
CA LEU A 232 18.24 -14.79 17.42
C LEU A 232 19.57 -14.63 18.15
N LYS A 233 20.52 -15.54 17.93
CA LYS A 233 21.88 -15.41 18.49
C LYS A 233 22.60 -14.17 17.96
N ALA A 234 22.51 -13.87 16.67
CA ALA A 234 23.08 -12.68 16.07
C ALA A 234 22.43 -11.40 16.62
N VAL A 235 21.11 -11.38 16.76
CA VAL A 235 20.35 -10.28 17.38
C VAL A 235 20.84 -10.03 18.82
N ARG A 236 20.96 -11.06 19.64
CA ARG A 236 21.49 -10.93 21.01
C ARG A 236 22.90 -10.32 21.03
N GLN A 237 23.80 -10.80 20.17
CA GLN A 237 25.17 -10.28 20.08
C GLN A 237 25.23 -8.78 19.71
N MET A 238 24.34 -8.31 18.83
CA MET A 238 24.38 -6.95 18.31
C MET A 238 23.56 -5.95 19.15
N PHE A 239 22.45 -6.38 19.75
CA PHE A 239 21.49 -5.49 20.40
C PHE A 239 21.49 -5.56 21.92
N GLU A 240 21.82 -6.70 22.55
CA GLU A 240 21.65 -6.87 24.02
C GLU A 240 22.53 -5.94 24.85
N SER A 241 23.67 -5.49 24.32
CA SER A 241 24.57 -4.53 24.97
C SER A 241 24.08 -3.07 24.90
N ILE A 242 23.05 -2.77 24.10
CA ILE A 242 22.48 -1.43 24.01
C ILE A 242 21.67 -1.18 25.29
N PRO A 243 21.94 -0.11 26.06
CA PRO A 243 21.29 0.07 27.34
C PRO A 243 19.81 0.44 27.17
N ALA A 244 18.95 -0.16 28.00
CA ALA A 244 17.60 0.31 28.23
C ALA A 244 17.63 1.74 28.78
N ARG A 245 16.59 2.50 28.48
CA ARG A 245 16.43 3.89 28.98
C ARG A 245 15.02 4.11 29.48
N PRO A 246 14.82 4.93 30.53
CA PRO A 246 13.47 5.40 30.87
C PRO A 246 12.85 6.12 29.68
N THR A 247 11.64 5.73 29.33
CA THR A 247 10.84 6.39 28.27
C THR A 247 9.72 7.20 28.92
N PRO A 248 9.31 8.32 28.32
CA PRO A 248 8.13 9.06 28.80
C PRO A 248 6.88 8.19 28.69
N SER A 249 5.83 8.56 29.41
CA SER A 249 4.50 8.00 29.17
C SER A 249 3.87 8.61 27.93
N HIS A 250 3.18 7.81 27.14
CA HIS A 250 2.42 8.32 26.00
C HIS A 250 1.31 9.26 26.45
N PRO A 251 1.02 10.35 25.71
CA PRO A 251 -0.11 11.22 25.99
C PRO A 251 -1.42 10.45 26.00
N ALA A 252 -2.26 10.68 26.99
CA ALA A 252 -3.58 10.07 27.03
C ALA A 252 -4.48 10.67 25.95
N VAL A 253 -5.01 9.84 25.06
CA VAL A 253 -5.99 10.25 24.05
C VAL A 253 -7.38 10.25 24.69
N GLN A 254 -7.95 11.44 24.91
CA GLN A 254 -9.30 11.64 25.42
C GLN A 254 -10.20 12.15 24.31
N LEU A 255 -10.97 11.25 23.73
CA LEU A 255 -11.92 11.59 22.67
C LEU A 255 -12.99 12.55 23.19
N LYS A 256 -13.17 13.67 22.49
CA LYS A 256 -14.20 14.66 22.80
C LYS A 256 -15.55 14.25 22.20
N PRO A 257 -16.68 14.73 22.74
CA PRO A 257 -17.98 14.57 22.10
C PRO A 257 -17.95 15.05 20.66
N LEU A 258 -18.62 14.30 19.78
CA LEU A 258 -18.68 14.60 18.36
C LEU A 258 -20.07 15.15 18.02
N HIS A 259 -20.12 16.16 17.18
CA HIS A 259 -21.34 16.72 16.63
C HIS A 259 -21.30 16.63 15.11
N ALA A 260 -22.45 16.57 14.48
CA ALA A 260 -22.56 16.60 13.03
C ALA A 260 -21.92 17.89 12.49
N ALA A 261 -21.08 17.74 11.48
CA ALA A 261 -20.41 18.85 10.80
C ALA A 261 -20.53 18.71 9.29
N THR A 262 -20.37 19.84 8.59
CA THR A 262 -20.35 19.86 7.13
C THR A 262 -19.12 20.59 6.65
N ILE A 263 -18.33 19.93 5.82
CA ILE A 263 -17.12 20.46 5.16
C ILE A 263 -17.46 20.65 3.68
N SER A 264 -17.17 21.83 3.15
CA SER A 264 -17.22 22.08 1.71
C SER A 264 -15.90 22.67 1.26
N LEU A 265 -15.27 22.03 0.29
CA LEU A 265 -14.02 22.48 -0.33
C LEU A 265 -14.18 22.51 -1.84
N GLU A 266 -13.49 23.43 -2.48
CA GLU A 266 -13.37 23.49 -3.94
C GLU A 266 -12.09 22.79 -4.40
N THR A 267 -12.13 22.17 -5.57
CA THR A 267 -10.98 21.50 -6.18
C THR A 267 -10.92 21.77 -7.68
N ASP A 268 -9.72 21.69 -8.22
CA ASP A 268 -9.44 21.65 -9.67
C ASP A 268 -9.45 20.23 -10.25
N LEU A 269 -9.78 19.22 -9.43
CA LEU A 269 -9.98 17.85 -9.92
C LEU A 269 -11.16 17.82 -10.91
N SER A 270 -11.09 16.91 -11.84
CA SER A 270 -12.12 16.69 -12.86
C SER A 270 -13.43 16.10 -12.34
N TYR A 271 -13.44 15.65 -11.11
CA TYR A 271 -14.56 15.02 -10.43
C TYR A 271 -14.66 15.57 -9.02
N GLY A 272 -15.87 15.52 -8.49
CA GLY A 272 -16.15 15.81 -7.10
C GLY A 272 -16.15 14.56 -6.24
N MET A 273 -16.22 14.77 -4.93
CA MET A 273 -16.30 13.69 -3.96
C MET A 273 -17.25 14.07 -2.83
N SER A 274 -18.20 13.18 -2.55
CA SER A 274 -19.11 13.27 -1.41
C SER A 274 -18.72 12.24 -0.38
N VAL A 275 -18.63 12.64 0.89
CA VAL A 275 -18.16 11.75 1.96
C VAL A 275 -19.09 11.80 3.17
N LEU A 276 -19.34 10.64 3.74
CA LEU A 276 -19.85 10.47 5.10
C LEU A 276 -18.74 9.89 5.95
N ALA A 277 -18.29 10.62 6.96
CA ALA A 277 -17.22 10.17 7.85
C ALA A 277 -17.75 9.99 9.28
N TYR A 278 -17.39 8.87 9.88
CA TYR A 278 -17.80 8.44 11.21
C TYR A 278 -16.60 8.13 12.07
N ARG A 279 -16.71 8.39 13.37
CA ARG A 279 -15.75 7.87 14.33
C ARG A 279 -16.17 6.47 14.74
N LEU A 280 -15.36 5.48 14.34
CA LEU A 280 -15.56 4.07 14.64
C LEU A 280 -14.71 3.61 15.84
N PRO A 281 -14.94 2.40 16.38
CA PRO A 281 -14.11 1.86 17.46
C PRO A 281 -12.68 1.57 16.98
N GLY A 282 -11.70 1.85 17.85
CA GLY A 282 -10.29 1.54 17.60
C GLY A 282 -9.90 0.12 17.98
N LEU A 283 -8.61 -0.19 17.82
CA LEU A 283 -8.00 -1.51 18.04
C LEU A 283 -8.21 -2.07 19.47
N GLU A 284 -8.28 -1.19 20.47
CA GLU A 284 -8.48 -1.57 21.87
C GLU A 284 -9.96 -1.87 22.21
N SER A 285 -10.88 -1.59 21.30
CA SER A 285 -12.31 -1.80 21.52
C SER A 285 -12.71 -3.24 21.25
N PRO A 286 -13.58 -3.84 22.06
CA PRO A 286 -14.17 -5.14 21.75
C PRO A 286 -15.05 -5.12 20.49
N ASP A 287 -15.47 -3.94 20.02
CA ASP A 287 -16.25 -3.75 18.80
C ASP A 287 -15.38 -3.69 17.53
N TYR A 288 -14.05 -3.72 17.66
CA TYR A 288 -13.11 -3.54 16.55
C TYR A 288 -13.37 -4.51 15.37
N ALA A 289 -13.34 -5.82 15.65
CA ALA A 289 -13.50 -6.82 14.58
C ALA A 289 -14.87 -6.71 13.87
N ALA A 290 -15.92 -6.39 14.60
CA ALA A 290 -17.24 -6.19 14.01
C ALA A 290 -17.29 -4.88 13.16
N ALA A 291 -16.53 -3.85 13.53
CA ALA A 291 -16.43 -2.64 12.74
C ALA A 291 -15.64 -2.85 11.44
N GLN A 292 -14.59 -3.67 11.44
CA GLN A 292 -13.88 -4.06 10.23
C GLN A 292 -14.82 -4.77 9.25
N ILE A 293 -15.53 -5.79 9.73
CA ILE A 293 -16.52 -6.50 8.90
C ILE A 293 -17.65 -5.57 8.43
N LEU A 294 -18.08 -4.60 9.24
CA LEU A 294 -19.05 -3.58 8.81
C LEU A 294 -18.52 -2.77 7.61
N GLY A 295 -17.24 -2.37 7.64
CA GLY A 295 -16.60 -1.68 6.52
C GLY A 295 -16.65 -2.50 5.24
N ASP A 296 -16.25 -3.77 5.30
CA ASP A 296 -16.26 -4.67 4.15
C ASP A 296 -17.66 -4.91 3.58
N VAL A 297 -18.66 -5.04 4.47
CA VAL A 297 -20.06 -5.19 4.05
C VAL A 297 -20.56 -3.94 3.34
N LEU A 298 -20.20 -2.75 3.82
CA LEU A 298 -20.55 -1.47 3.19
C LEU A 298 -19.84 -1.27 1.84
N GLU A 299 -18.62 -1.80 1.68
CA GLU A 299 -17.85 -1.75 0.43
C GLU A 299 -18.31 -2.81 -0.60
N SER A 300 -19.11 -3.78 -0.18
CA SER A 300 -19.53 -4.87 -1.06
C SER A 300 -20.12 -4.37 -2.37
N LYS A 301 -19.61 -4.90 -3.49
CA LYS A 301 -20.14 -4.63 -4.84
C LYS A 301 -21.59 -5.10 -5.04
N ARG A 302 -22.13 -5.90 -4.12
CA ARG A 302 -23.54 -6.30 -4.06
C ARG A 302 -24.39 -5.35 -3.20
N GLY A 303 -23.75 -4.44 -2.46
CA GLY A 303 -24.39 -3.51 -1.55
C GLY A 303 -25.05 -2.33 -2.26
N ASN A 304 -26.00 -1.68 -1.55
CA ASN A 304 -26.76 -0.55 -2.07
C ASN A 304 -25.88 0.70 -2.29
N LEU A 305 -24.77 0.84 -1.57
CA LEU A 305 -23.83 1.95 -1.82
C LEU A 305 -23.16 1.79 -3.19
N PHE A 306 -22.71 0.60 -3.53
CA PHE A 306 -22.11 0.36 -4.85
C PHE A 306 -23.15 0.49 -5.98
N ALA A 307 -24.43 0.23 -5.72
CA ALA A 307 -25.50 0.40 -6.71
C ALA A 307 -25.57 1.82 -7.29
N LEU A 308 -25.09 2.84 -6.57
CA LEU A 308 -24.99 4.22 -7.08
C LEU A 308 -24.13 4.33 -8.35
N VAL A 309 -23.19 3.40 -8.58
CA VAL A 309 -22.33 3.38 -9.79
C VAL A 309 -23.12 2.90 -11.00
N PRO A 310 -23.68 1.67 -11.06
CA PRO A 310 -24.47 1.24 -12.21
C PRO A 310 -25.77 2.02 -12.42
N GLU A 311 -26.22 2.80 -11.42
CA GLU A 311 -27.31 3.77 -11.57
C GLU A 311 -26.86 5.08 -12.22
N GLY A 312 -25.55 5.26 -12.49
CA GLY A 312 -24.98 6.47 -13.07
C GLY A 312 -24.98 7.69 -12.14
N MET A 313 -25.18 7.49 -10.83
CA MET A 313 -25.17 8.55 -9.82
C MET A 313 -23.78 8.84 -9.29
N ALA A 314 -22.91 7.86 -9.29
CA ALA A 314 -21.51 7.97 -8.87
C ALA A 314 -20.58 7.35 -9.92
N LEU A 315 -19.36 7.87 -10.05
CA LEU A 315 -18.27 7.27 -10.84
C LEU A 315 -17.61 6.11 -10.10
N ALA A 316 -17.53 6.20 -8.80
CA ALA A 316 -16.96 5.18 -7.92
C ALA A 316 -17.48 5.37 -6.50
N VAL A 317 -17.55 4.27 -5.76
CA VAL A 317 -17.82 4.26 -4.31
C VAL A 317 -16.71 3.48 -3.62
N ASN A 318 -16.18 4.02 -2.53
CA ASN A 318 -15.15 3.41 -1.70
C ASN A 318 -15.53 3.55 -0.23
N VAL A 319 -15.24 2.54 0.55
CA VAL A 319 -15.31 2.57 2.02
C VAL A 319 -13.91 2.32 2.56
N ASN A 320 -13.49 3.11 3.53
CA ASN A 320 -12.19 2.95 4.17
C ASN A 320 -12.30 3.10 5.69
N ILE A 321 -11.51 2.33 6.41
CA ILE A 321 -11.40 2.41 7.87
C ILE A 321 -9.91 2.53 8.24
N ASP A 322 -9.51 3.73 8.66
CA ASP A 322 -8.17 3.98 9.19
C ASP A 322 -8.21 3.81 10.71
N THR A 323 -7.58 2.75 11.19
CA THR A 323 -7.74 2.33 12.58
C THR A 323 -6.56 2.77 13.44
N LEU A 324 -6.89 3.41 14.57
CA LEU A 324 -5.97 3.84 15.63
C LEU A 324 -6.31 3.09 16.94
N PRO A 325 -5.45 3.09 17.96
CA PRO A 325 -5.73 2.33 19.18
C PRO A 325 -7.08 2.66 19.85
N LYS A 326 -7.43 3.94 19.99
CA LYS A 326 -8.64 4.36 20.72
C LYS A 326 -9.88 4.57 19.85
N ALA A 327 -9.70 4.83 18.56
CA ALA A 327 -10.78 5.07 17.62
C ALA A 327 -10.31 4.80 16.19
N ALA A 328 -11.25 4.76 15.26
CA ALA A 328 -10.96 4.72 13.84
C ALA A 328 -11.72 5.84 13.11
N ILE A 329 -11.20 6.29 11.98
CA ILE A 329 -11.97 7.04 11.01
C ILE A 329 -12.53 6.05 10.00
N GLY A 330 -13.86 5.94 9.93
CA GLY A 330 -14.55 5.24 8.86
C GLY A 330 -15.16 6.26 7.91
N TYR A 331 -14.87 6.19 6.64
CA TYR A 331 -15.49 7.07 5.67
C TYR A 331 -15.98 6.33 4.42
N LEU A 332 -17.17 6.75 3.98
CA LEU A 332 -17.80 6.30 2.76
C LEU A 332 -17.67 7.44 1.76
N ALA A 333 -16.99 7.23 0.66
CA ALA A 333 -16.74 8.23 -0.36
C ALA A 333 -17.38 7.81 -1.68
N ALA A 334 -18.10 8.72 -2.31
CA ALA A 334 -18.65 8.56 -3.64
C ALA A 334 -18.15 9.70 -4.55
N SER A 335 -17.50 9.34 -5.66
CA SER A 335 -17.02 10.30 -6.66
C SER A 335 -18.14 10.61 -7.65
N PHE A 336 -18.24 11.87 -8.09
CA PHE A 336 -19.24 12.30 -9.05
C PHE A 336 -18.65 13.19 -10.16
N PRO A 337 -19.21 13.19 -11.38
CA PRO A 337 -18.69 13.99 -12.49
C PRO A 337 -18.91 15.48 -12.27
N LYS A 338 -18.04 16.31 -12.86
CA LYS A 338 -18.20 17.77 -12.85
C LYS A 338 -19.58 18.17 -13.38
N GLY A 339 -20.26 19.07 -12.67
CA GLY A 339 -21.61 19.52 -13.00
C GLY A 339 -22.73 18.78 -12.26
N SER A 340 -22.41 17.67 -11.57
CA SER A 340 -23.36 17.01 -10.67
C SER A 340 -23.38 17.70 -9.30
N ASN A 341 -24.42 17.43 -8.51
CA ASN A 341 -24.61 18.03 -7.18
C ASN A 341 -24.19 17.06 -6.08
N GLY A 342 -23.03 17.31 -5.47
CA GLY A 342 -22.51 16.48 -4.39
C GLY A 342 -23.42 16.38 -3.16
N ALA A 343 -24.21 17.41 -2.85
CA ALA A 343 -25.14 17.37 -1.71
C ALA A 343 -26.30 16.38 -1.92
N VAL A 344 -26.73 16.19 -3.17
CA VAL A 344 -27.74 15.17 -3.51
C VAL A 344 -27.17 13.78 -3.25
N LEU A 345 -25.92 13.55 -3.64
CA LEU A 345 -25.26 12.27 -3.42
C LEU A 345 -25.05 11.98 -1.92
N VAL A 346 -24.65 12.98 -1.12
CA VAL A 346 -24.61 12.88 0.35
C VAL A 346 -25.97 12.44 0.91
N SER A 347 -27.06 13.05 0.46
CA SER A 347 -28.41 12.71 0.94
C SER A 347 -28.80 11.27 0.58
N LYS A 348 -28.45 10.83 -0.63
CA LYS A 348 -28.68 9.44 -1.06
C LYS A 348 -27.88 8.44 -0.22
N MET A 349 -26.59 8.71 0.03
CA MET A 349 -25.76 7.86 0.87
C MET A 349 -26.31 7.75 2.30
N LYS A 350 -26.76 8.88 2.90
CA LYS A 350 -27.41 8.87 4.21
C LYS A 350 -28.66 7.99 4.23
N ASN A 351 -29.53 8.13 3.24
CA ASN A 351 -30.74 7.30 3.15
C ASN A 351 -30.40 5.81 3.06
N ILE A 352 -29.37 5.44 2.29
CA ILE A 352 -28.90 4.04 2.20
C ILE A 352 -28.43 3.53 3.59
N ILE A 353 -27.68 4.35 4.31
CA ILE A 353 -27.23 3.99 5.68
C ILE A 353 -28.46 3.86 6.61
N ASP A 354 -29.40 4.80 6.59
CA ASP A 354 -30.60 4.73 7.39
C ASP A 354 -31.44 3.47 7.09
N ASP A 355 -31.51 3.06 5.83
CA ASP A 355 -32.20 1.84 5.44
C ASP A 355 -31.49 0.58 5.96
N TYR A 356 -30.14 0.54 5.92
CA TYR A 356 -29.38 -0.55 6.56
C TYR A 356 -29.56 -0.57 8.08
N LEU A 357 -29.63 0.60 8.75
CA LEU A 357 -29.87 0.65 10.21
C LEU A 357 -31.26 0.14 10.61
N LYS A 358 -32.26 0.31 9.74
CA LYS A 358 -33.62 -0.21 9.94
C LYS A 358 -33.76 -1.69 9.62
N SER A 359 -33.27 -2.11 8.44
CA SER A 359 -33.44 -3.47 7.92
C SER A 359 -32.41 -4.46 8.48
N GLY A 360 -31.23 -3.97 8.89
CA GLY A 360 -30.07 -4.77 9.20
C GLY A 360 -29.31 -5.24 7.95
N PHE A 361 -28.09 -5.73 8.19
CA PHE A 361 -27.25 -6.35 7.16
C PHE A 361 -27.57 -7.85 7.06
N SER A 362 -27.51 -8.40 5.84
CA SER A 362 -27.78 -9.81 5.62
C SER A 362 -26.63 -10.71 6.12
N ALA A 363 -26.99 -11.90 6.60
CA ALA A 363 -26.00 -12.91 7.00
C ALA A 363 -25.05 -13.30 5.85
N GLU A 364 -25.56 -13.26 4.64
CA GLU A 364 -24.79 -13.59 3.44
C GLU A 364 -23.64 -12.60 3.19
N LEU A 365 -23.92 -11.28 3.28
CA LEU A 365 -22.89 -10.24 3.12
C LEU A 365 -21.86 -10.28 4.26
N VAL A 366 -22.32 -10.46 5.52
CA VAL A 366 -21.42 -10.57 6.67
C VAL A 366 -20.50 -11.79 6.55
N ASN A 367 -21.03 -12.94 6.14
CA ASN A 367 -20.21 -14.15 5.96
C ASN A 367 -19.22 -14.00 4.78
N ALA A 368 -19.62 -13.36 3.68
CA ALA A 368 -18.76 -13.06 2.56
C ALA A 368 -17.58 -12.15 2.96
N ALA A 369 -17.85 -11.09 3.74
CA ALA A 369 -16.84 -10.19 4.27
C ALA A 369 -15.83 -10.95 5.18
N LYS A 370 -16.32 -11.76 6.11
CA LYS A 370 -15.47 -12.60 6.97
C LYS A 370 -14.57 -13.54 6.17
N SER A 371 -15.13 -14.21 5.17
CA SER A 371 -14.38 -15.13 4.30
C SER A 371 -13.30 -14.41 3.52
N ARG A 372 -13.57 -13.16 3.07
CA ARG A 372 -12.62 -12.32 2.36
C ARG A 372 -11.45 -11.92 3.26
N GLU A 373 -11.71 -11.43 4.47
CA GLU A 373 -10.65 -11.07 5.43
C GLU A 373 -9.72 -12.24 5.76
N ILE A 374 -10.29 -13.45 5.95
CA ILE A 374 -9.52 -14.66 6.21
C ILE A 374 -8.66 -15.03 4.99
N ALA A 375 -9.20 -14.92 3.77
CA ALA A 375 -8.45 -15.19 2.55
C ALA A 375 -7.33 -14.16 2.34
N ASP A 376 -7.59 -12.88 2.58
CA ASP A 376 -6.60 -11.81 2.46
C ASP A 376 -5.42 -12.01 3.41
N TYR A 377 -5.68 -12.44 4.63
CA TYR A 377 -4.64 -12.84 5.57
C TYR A 377 -3.75 -13.97 5.03
N GLU A 378 -4.35 -14.99 4.39
CA GLU A 378 -3.57 -16.06 3.73
C GLU A 378 -2.72 -15.52 2.56
N PHE A 379 -3.25 -14.58 1.77
CA PHE A 379 -2.51 -13.98 0.65
C PHE A 379 -1.31 -13.14 1.11
N GLN A 380 -1.39 -12.45 2.25
CA GLN A 380 -0.28 -11.65 2.79
C GLN A 380 0.95 -12.49 3.13
N LYS A 381 0.80 -13.78 3.42
CA LYS A 381 1.92 -14.72 3.66
C LYS A 381 2.80 -14.95 2.42
N ASN A 382 2.33 -14.57 1.24
CA ASN A 382 3.06 -14.73 -0.04
C ASN A 382 4.05 -13.60 -0.34
N SER A 383 4.24 -12.65 0.58
CA SER A 383 5.23 -11.59 0.50
C SER A 383 6.03 -11.55 1.81
N VAL A 384 7.36 -11.55 1.70
CA VAL A 384 8.24 -11.49 2.88
C VAL A 384 8.08 -10.14 3.59
N GLU A 385 7.98 -9.05 2.83
CA GLU A 385 7.84 -7.69 3.37
C GLU A 385 6.46 -7.49 4.00
N ASP A 386 5.38 -7.92 3.30
CA ASP A 386 4.01 -7.78 3.82
C ASP A 386 3.82 -8.63 5.09
N LEU A 387 4.43 -9.83 5.14
CA LEU A 387 4.42 -10.66 6.34
C LEU A 387 5.11 -9.95 7.52
N GLY A 388 6.26 -9.31 7.29
CA GLY A 388 6.94 -8.50 8.29
C GLY A 388 6.10 -7.32 8.76
N THR A 389 5.43 -6.64 7.84
CA THR A 389 4.53 -5.51 8.14
C THR A 389 3.29 -5.96 8.92
N LEU A 390 2.67 -7.06 8.51
CA LEU A 390 1.54 -7.65 9.21
C LEU A 390 1.85 -7.93 10.69
N TRP A 391 3.00 -8.57 10.95
CA TRP A 391 3.47 -8.81 12.31
C TRP A 391 3.81 -7.51 13.07
N SER A 392 4.43 -6.55 12.39
CA SER A 392 4.74 -5.24 12.98
C SER A 392 3.48 -4.49 13.40
N GLN A 393 2.46 -4.43 12.54
CA GLN A 393 1.19 -3.79 12.85
C GLN A 393 0.48 -4.50 14.03
N ALA A 394 0.40 -5.83 14.01
CA ALA A 394 -0.21 -6.58 15.10
C ALA A 394 0.47 -6.33 16.45
N LEU A 395 1.80 -6.37 16.48
CA LEU A 395 2.57 -6.26 17.73
C LEU A 395 2.70 -4.81 18.21
N ALA A 396 3.08 -3.89 17.33
CA ALA A 396 3.48 -2.55 17.70
C ALA A 396 2.31 -1.54 17.71
N VAL A 397 1.31 -1.72 16.88
CA VAL A 397 0.14 -0.83 16.80
C VAL A 397 -1.04 -1.42 17.56
N ALA A 398 -1.38 -2.67 17.29
CA ALA A 398 -2.55 -3.31 17.89
C ALA A 398 -2.28 -3.92 19.29
N GLY A 399 -1.01 -4.05 19.69
CA GLY A 399 -0.64 -4.64 20.99
C GLY A 399 -0.97 -6.13 21.10
N ARG A 400 -1.15 -6.84 19.97
CA ARG A 400 -1.40 -8.27 19.88
C ARG A 400 -0.11 -9.06 20.12
N ASN A 401 -0.22 -10.36 20.37
CA ASN A 401 0.93 -11.26 20.35
C ASN A 401 1.17 -11.87 18.97
N SER A 402 0.15 -11.93 18.11
CA SER A 402 0.17 -12.49 16.77
C SER A 402 -0.93 -11.86 15.92
N PRO A 403 -0.76 -11.76 14.60
CA PRO A 403 -1.85 -11.37 13.69
C PRO A 403 -3.05 -12.33 13.75
N ASP A 404 -2.85 -13.60 14.13
CA ASP A 404 -3.92 -14.58 14.24
C ASP A 404 -5.00 -14.18 15.26
N GLU A 405 -4.65 -13.37 16.28
CA GLU A 405 -5.64 -12.90 17.27
C GLU A 405 -6.76 -12.08 16.62
N ASP A 406 -6.44 -11.23 15.65
CA ASP A 406 -7.43 -10.43 14.93
C ASP A 406 -8.27 -11.32 14.00
N ILE A 407 -7.67 -12.30 13.32
CA ILE A 407 -8.39 -13.28 12.50
C ILE A 407 -9.33 -14.14 13.35
N ASP A 408 -8.91 -14.55 14.52
CA ASP A 408 -9.76 -15.29 15.45
C ASP A 408 -10.91 -14.44 16.02
N ALA A 409 -10.70 -13.14 16.18
CA ALA A 409 -11.76 -12.20 16.55
C ALA A 409 -12.76 -12.05 15.38
N ILE A 410 -12.28 -11.89 14.14
CA ILE A 410 -13.11 -11.81 12.93
C ILE A 410 -13.96 -13.07 12.74
N ARG A 411 -13.38 -14.26 12.93
CA ARG A 411 -14.13 -15.53 12.84
C ARG A 411 -15.33 -15.59 13.79
N LYS A 412 -15.26 -14.94 14.94
CA LYS A 412 -16.31 -14.94 15.97
C LYS A 412 -17.39 -13.88 15.74
N VAL A 413 -17.16 -12.91 14.85
CA VAL A 413 -18.14 -11.85 14.55
C VAL A 413 -19.44 -12.47 14.05
N THR A 414 -20.56 -12.04 14.63
CA THR A 414 -21.93 -12.42 14.24
C THR A 414 -22.61 -11.31 13.45
N VAL A 415 -23.72 -11.64 12.80
CA VAL A 415 -24.58 -10.64 12.12
C VAL A 415 -25.12 -9.62 13.12
N GLU A 416 -25.49 -10.08 14.32
CA GLU A 416 -25.99 -9.28 15.43
C GLU A 416 -24.93 -8.28 15.90
N ASP A 417 -23.65 -8.68 15.94
CA ASP A 417 -22.54 -7.77 16.28
C ASP A 417 -22.37 -6.67 15.25
N VAL A 418 -22.36 -7.00 13.95
CA VAL A 418 -22.28 -6.01 12.87
C VAL A 418 -23.45 -5.03 12.93
N ASN A 419 -24.68 -5.54 13.12
CA ASN A 419 -25.87 -4.70 13.23
C ASN A 419 -25.85 -3.82 14.49
N ARG A 420 -25.36 -4.32 15.60
CA ARG A 420 -25.20 -3.56 16.85
C ARG A 420 -24.17 -2.44 16.68
N VAL A 421 -23.03 -2.76 16.10
CA VAL A 421 -21.94 -1.81 15.83
C VAL A 421 -22.43 -0.73 14.85
N ALA A 422 -23.11 -1.11 13.78
CA ALA A 422 -23.67 -0.15 12.83
C ALA A 422 -24.61 0.84 13.53
N ARG A 423 -25.60 0.36 14.30
CA ARG A 423 -26.52 1.22 15.06
C ARG A 423 -25.85 2.10 16.10
N LYS A 424 -24.72 1.65 16.67
CA LYS A 424 -23.97 2.42 17.68
C LYS A 424 -23.12 3.52 17.09
N TYR A 425 -22.53 3.32 15.93
CA TYR A 425 -21.48 4.19 15.40
C TYR A 425 -21.86 4.94 14.11
N LEU A 426 -22.78 4.42 13.28
CA LEU A 426 -23.23 5.11 12.07
C LEU A 426 -24.43 6.03 12.39
N VAL A 427 -24.19 7.04 13.23
CA VAL A 427 -25.24 7.91 13.75
C VAL A 427 -25.23 9.26 13.04
N ASN A 428 -26.36 9.66 12.48
CA ASN A 428 -26.49 10.91 11.74
C ASN A 428 -26.21 12.19 12.57
N ASP A 429 -26.42 12.14 13.90
CA ASP A 429 -26.17 13.28 14.79
C ASP A 429 -24.67 13.53 15.04
N THR A 430 -23.80 12.58 14.64
CA THR A 430 -22.36 12.67 14.80
C THR A 430 -21.59 12.52 13.50
N VAL A 431 -22.28 12.35 12.35
CA VAL A 431 -21.64 12.20 11.05
C VAL A 431 -21.01 13.51 10.58
N VAL A 432 -19.77 13.45 10.14
CA VAL A 432 -19.14 14.54 9.39
C VAL A 432 -19.41 14.31 7.92
N THR A 433 -20.19 15.21 7.32
CA THR A 433 -20.44 15.22 5.89
C THR A 433 -19.44 16.12 5.20
N ALA A 434 -18.94 15.69 4.06
CA ALA A 434 -17.98 16.50 3.35
C ALA A 434 -18.17 16.41 1.84
N VAL A 435 -18.03 17.55 1.14
CA VAL A 435 -18.13 17.63 -0.31
C VAL A 435 -16.92 18.37 -0.86
N LEU A 436 -16.26 17.76 -1.81
CA LEU A 436 -15.19 18.34 -2.62
C LEU A 436 -15.77 18.66 -4.00
N GLU A 437 -16.00 19.95 -4.26
CA GLU A 437 -16.66 20.43 -5.48
C GLU A 437 -15.66 20.69 -6.60
N PRO A 438 -15.85 20.12 -7.81
CA PRO A 438 -14.96 20.31 -8.94
C PRO A 438 -15.22 21.67 -9.61
N ARG A 439 -14.55 22.71 -9.14
CA ARG A 439 -14.59 24.04 -9.75
C ARG A 439 -13.21 24.40 -10.30
N SER A 440 -13.16 25.22 -11.35
CA SER A 440 -11.91 25.81 -11.76
C SER A 440 -11.52 26.89 -10.75
N SER A 441 -10.61 26.57 -9.86
CA SER A 441 -10.07 27.52 -8.89
C SER A 441 -9.17 28.53 -9.60
N GLY A 442 -9.67 29.52 -10.28
CA GLY A 442 -8.88 30.61 -10.84
C GLY A 442 -8.13 31.48 -9.82
N LYS A 443 -8.02 31.04 -8.58
CA LYS A 443 -7.24 31.67 -7.54
C LYS A 443 -5.96 30.86 -7.34
N ALA A 444 -4.81 31.44 -7.76
CA ALA A 444 -3.51 31.00 -7.33
C ALA A 444 -3.48 30.95 -5.80
N ILE A 445 -3.06 29.81 -5.24
CA ILE A 445 -2.70 29.75 -3.81
C ILE A 445 -1.54 30.72 -3.64
N PRO A 446 -1.59 31.70 -2.70
CA PRO A 446 -0.50 32.63 -2.53
C PRO A 446 0.78 31.83 -2.23
N SER A 447 1.71 31.81 -3.16
CA SER A 447 3.05 31.31 -2.92
C SER A 447 3.77 32.35 -2.07
N GLU A 448 3.81 32.16 -0.77
CA GLU A 448 4.87 32.75 0.02
C GLU A 448 6.17 32.01 -0.31
N SER A 449 6.73 32.36 -1.45
CA SER A 449 8.06 31.89 -1.86
C SER A 449 9.11 32.66 -1.08
N SER A 450 9.48 32.16 0.08
CA SER A 450 10.84 32.35 0.56
C SER A 450 11.66 31.10 0.20
N MET A 451 11.83 30.84 -1.08
CA MET A 451 12.85 29.90 -1.51
C MET A 451 14.22 30.51 -1.15
N GLY A 452 14.86 29.95 -0.13
CA GLY A 452 16.28 30.18 0.10
C GLY A 452 17.02 29.87 -1.20
N LYS A 453 18.05 30.64 -1.52
CA LYS A 453 18.90 30.42 -2.68
C LYS A 453 19.50 29.02 -2.60
N GLU A 454 18.87 28.04 -3.26
CA GLU A 454 19.45 26.72 -3.45
C GLU A 454 20.63 26.86 -4.42
N SER A 455 21.79 26.38 -3.98
CA SER A 455 22.99 26.36 -4.83
C SER A 455 23.16 24.98 -5.44
N PHE A 456 22.95 24.87 -6.73
CA PHE A 456 23.23 23.68 -7.54
C PHE A 456 24.73 23.51 -7.88
N ALA A 457 25.64 23.96 -7.03
CA ALA A 457 27.07 23.77 -7.25
C ALA A 457 27.40 22.26 -7.21
N GLN A 458 27.97 21.73 -8.30
CA GLN A 458 28.47 20.36 -8.39
C GLN A 458 29.36 20.04 -7.19
N LYS A 459 28.89 19.22 -6.24
CA LYS A 459 29.72 18.64 -5.22
C LYS A 459 30.45 17.44 -5.83
N GLN A 460 31.79 17.46 -5.84
CA GLN A 460 32.58 16.28 -6.20
C GLN A 460 32.18 15.12 -5.29
N THR A 461 31.56 14.10 -5.85
CA THR A 461 31.24 12.85 -5.15
C THR A 461 32.54 12.10 -4.84
N LYS A 462 33.00 12.21 -3.59
CA LYS A 462 34.11 11.39 -3.11
C LYS A 462 33.66 9.92 -3.07
N GLN A 463 34.51 9.03 -3.59
CA GLN A 463 34.26 7.61 -3.51
C GLN A 463 34.02 7.19 -2.05
N VAL A 464 32.84 6.58 -1.77
CA VAL A 464 32.46 6.15 -0.43
C VAL A 464 33.29 4.94 -0.03
N ARG A 465 34.06 5.07 1.06
CA ARG A 465 34.76 3.92 1.65
C ARG A 465 33.83 3.20 2.61
N LEU A 466 33.52 1.94 2.31
CA LEU A 466 32.71 1.12 3.18
C LEU A 466 33.47 0.81 4.49
N PRO A 467 32.79 0.75 5.65
CA PRO A 467 33.35 0.26 6.89
C PRO A 467 33.86 -1.18 6.74
N ILE A 468 34.82 -1.59 7.57
CA ILE A 468 35.44 -2.95 7.49
C ILE A 468 34.37 -4.04 7.60
N TRP A 469 33.41 -3.89 8.50
CA TRP A 469 32.33 -4.85 8.70
C TRP A 469 31.35 -4.97 7.51
N ALA A 470 31.24 -3.92 6.69
CA ALA A 470 30.39 -3.89 5.52
C ALA A 470 31.13 -4.24 4.20
N LYS A 471 32.43 -4.48 4.23
CA LYS A 471 33.19 -4.84 3.02
C LYS A 471 32.67 -6.12 2.35
N LYS A 472 32.12 -7.04 3.13
CA LYS A 472 31.44 -8.24 2.63
C LYS A 472 30.31 -7.90 1.66
N ALA A 473 29.62 -6.76 1.82
CA ALA A 473 28.54 -6.32 0.91
C ALA A 473 29.02 -6.19 -0.55
N ALA A 474 30.27 -5.73 -0.75
CA ALA A 474 30.84 -5.57 -2.09
C ALA A 474 31.34 -6.91 -2.69
N THR A 475 31.32 -8.00 -1.93
CA THR A 475 31.86 -9.31 -2.31
C THR A 475 30.86 -10.46 -2.18
N LEU A 476 29.59 -10.14 -1.92
CA LEU A 476 28.55 -11.16 -1.88
C LEU A 476 28.49 -11.90 -3.22
N PRO A 477 28.35 -13.22 -3.20
CA PRO A 477 28.15 -13.97 -4.43
C PRO A 477 26.86 -13.47 -5.11
N PRO A 478 26.77 -13.58 -6.44
CA PRO A 478 25.51 -13.29 -7.13
C PRO A 478 24.41 -14.13 -6.48
N LEU A 479 23.20 -13.52 -6.39
CA LEU A 479 22.04 -14.26 -5.91
C LEU A 479 21.95 -15.59 -6.65
N PRO A 480 21.69 -16.70 -5.94
CA PRO A 480 21.53 -17.98 -6.61
C PRO A 480 20.44 -17.84 -7.65
N THR A 481 20.68 -18.37 -8.83
CA THR A 481 19.65 -18.53 -9.85
C THR A 481 18.47 -19.23 -9.18
N SER A 482 17.26 -18.72 -9.40
CA SER A 482 16.06 -19.32 -8.81
C SER A 482 16.10 -20.84 -9.02
N LEU A 483 16.06 -21.60 -7.94
CA LEU A 483 15.95 -23.07 -8.00
C LEU A 483 14.54 -23.51 -8.46
N VAL A 484 13.62 -22.55 -8.57
CA VAL A 484 12.25 -22.83 -8.95
C VAL A 484 12.15 -22.77 -10.47
N THR A 485 11.93 -23.92 -11.07
CA THR A 485 11.73 -24.03 -12.53
C THR A 485 10.22 -24.11 -12.79
N PRO A 486 9.62 -23.10 -13.41
CA PRO A 486 8.21 -23.16 -13.78
C PRO A 486 8.02 -24.20 -14.90
N VAL A 487 6.87 -24.86 -14.91
CA VAL A 487 6.44 -25.68 -16.04
C VAL A 487 5.84 -24.74 -17.08
N ASP A 488 6.48 -24.66 -18.24
CA ASP A 488 6.03 -23.85 -19.39
C ASP A 488 5.46 -24.77 -20.46
N THR A 489 4.18 -24.60 -20.80
CA THR A 489 3.48 -25.44 -21.76
C THR A 489 2.51 -24.62 -22.61
N ILE A 490 2.14 -25.13 -23.78
CA ILE A 490 1.18 -24.52 -24.68
C ILE A 490 0.03 -25.49 -24.87
N LEU A 491 -1.22 -25.04 -24.67
CA LEU A 491 -2.40 -25.82 -24.93
C LEU A 491 -2.65 -25.95 -26.43
N PRO A 492 -3.46 -26.95 -26.88
CA PRO A 492 -3.75 -27.17 -28.30
C PRO A 492 -4.30 -25.94 -29.04
N ASN A 493 -4.99 -25.04 -28.34
CA ASN A 493 -5.55 -23.80 -28.90
C ASN A 493 -4.55 -22.64 -28.95
N GLY A 494 -3.28 -22.85 -28.56
CA GLY A 494 -2.21 -21.83 -28.57
C GLY A 494 -2.06 -21.05 -27.27
N LEU A 495 -2.90 -21.28 -26.26
CA LEU A 495 -2.77 -20.62 -24.95
C LEU A 495 -1.49 -21.10 -24.23
N ARG A 496 -0.62 -20.17 -23.84
CA ARG A 496 0.60 -20.49 -23.08
C ARG A 496 0.33 -20.46 -21.59
N LEU A 497 0.72 -21.54 -20.90
CA LEU A 497 0.64 -21.67 -19.45
C LEU A 497 2.04 -21.75 -18.84
N ILE A 498 2.27 -20.95 -17.80
CA ILE A 498 3.47 -20.99 -16.97
C ILE A 498 3.02 -21.30 -15.55
N ILE A 499 3.39 -22.47 -15.02
CA ILE A 499 2.90 -22.96 -13.73
C ILE A 499 4.06 -23.07 -12.76
N LEU A 500 3.93 -22.43 -11.62
CA LEU A 500 4.91 -22.39 -10.55
C LEU A 500 4.28 -22.91 -9.25
N PRO A 501 4.46 -24.19 -8.90
CA PRO A 501 4.00 -24.73 -7.62
C PRO A 501 4.68 -24.04 -6.44
N GLN A 502 3.90 -23.65 -5.42
CA GLN A 502 4.34 -23.02 -4.18
C GLN A 502 3.52 -23.57 -3.00
N ASN A 503 4.17 -23.79 -1.85
CA ASN A 503 3.53 -24.35 -0.65
C ASN A 503 3.63 -23.40 0.56
N VAL A 504 3.79 -22.11 0.34
CA VAL A 504 3.95 -21.11 1.41
C VAL A 504 2.62 -20.81 2.10
N SER A 505 1.54 -20.81 1.32
CA SER A 505 0.18 -20.59 1.79
C SER A 505 -0.81 -21.47 1.03
N ASN A 506 -2.03 -21.60 1.55
CA ASN A 506 -3.11 -22.36 0.91
C ASN A 506 -3.81 -21.52 -0.16
N THR A 507 -3.06 -20.88 -1.06
CA THR A 507 -3.57 -19.96 -2.07
C THR A 507 -3.08 -20.30 -3.45
N VAL A 508 -3.84 -19.85 -4.46
CA VAL A 508 -3.44 -19.86 -5.87
C VAL A 508 -3.69 -18.47 -6.45
N SER A 509 -2.65 -17.90 -7.06
CA SER A 509 -2.72 -16.64 -7.79
C SER A 509 -2.53 -16.92 -9.30
N ILE A 510 -3.41 -16.36 -10.09
CA ILE A 510 -3.42 -16.45 -11.55
C ILE A 510 -3.23 -15.05 -12.11
N PHE A 511 -2.29 -14.88 -13.03
CA PHE A 511 -2.07 -13.64 -13.76
C PHE A 511 -2.07 -13.95 -15.24
N GLY A 512 -2.92 -13.27 -15.98
CA GLY A 512 -3.01 -13.48 -17.42
C GLY A 512 -2.87 -12.17 -18.19
N ARG A 513 -2.32 -12.29 -19.38
CA ARG A 513 -2.18 -11.18 -20.31
C ARG A 513 -2.45 -11.62 -21.73
N ILE A 514 -3.28 -10.87 -22.40
CA ILE A 514 -3.46 -10.94 -23.85
C ILE A 514 -2.54 -9.91 -24.47
N LYS A 515 -1.60 -10.34 -25.33
CA LYS A 515 -0.73 -9.41 -26.06
C LYS A 515 -1.56 -8.61 -27.04
N HIS A 516 -1.69 -7.33 -26.80
CA HIS A 516 -2.47 -6.39 -27.61
C HIS A 516 -1.81 -5.02 -27.62
N GLN A 517 -2.21 -4.18 -28.57
CA GLN A 517 -1.79 -2.79 -28.66
C GLN A 517 -2.98 -1.98 -29.17
N ALA A 518 -3.67 -1.28 -28.27
CA ALA A 518 -4.91 -0.57 -28.59
C ALA A 518 -4.69 0.49 -29.69
N GLU A 519 -3.54 1.17 -29.69
CA GLU A 519 -3.19 2.19 -30.66
C GLU A 519 -3.08 1.65 -32.11
N LEU A 520 -2.82 0.35 -32.28
CA LEU A 520 -2.79 -0.32 -33.59
C LEU A 520 -4.12 -0.97 -33.93
N GLN A 521 -4.81 -1.53 -32.95
CA GLN A 521 -5.96 -2.43 -33.14
C GLN A 521 -7.30 -1.71 -33.10
N ALA A 522 -7.42 -0.59 -32.37
CA ALA A 522 -8.62 0.23 -32.43
C ALA A 522 -8.71 0.93 -33.78
N PRO A 523 -9.83 0.84 -34.51
CA PRO A 523 -10.06 1.61 -35.71
C PRO A 523 -9.90 3.12 -35.44
N ARG A 524 -9.50 3.89 -36.45
CA ARG A 524 -9.40 5.37 -36.31
C ARG A 524 -10.78 5.95 -35.99
N GLY A 525 -10.83 6.81 -34.98
CA GLY A 525 -12.06 7.41 -34.44
C GLY A 525 -12.75 6.57 -33.38
N GLN A 526 -12.23 5.38 -33.06
CA GLN A 526 -12.71 4.51 -31.98
C GLN A 526 -11.71 4.43 -30.80
N GLU A 527 -10.82 5.40 -30.67
CA GLU A 527 -9.88 5.47 -29.53
C GLU A 527 -10.65 5.50 -28.22
N GLY A 528 -10.30 4.60 -27.31
CA GLY A 528 -10.99 4.39 -26.02
C GLY A 528 -11.93 3.18 -26.02
N VAL A 529 -12.08 2.46 -27.13
CA VAL A 529 -12.88 1.22 -27.19
C VAL A 529 -12.35 0.14 -26.21
N ASP A 530 -11.03 0.09 -26.02
CA ASP A 530 -10.35 -0.77 -25.05
C ASP A 530 -10.74 -0.45 -23.60
N LYS A 531 -10.89 0.84 -23.27
CA LYS A 531 -11.30 1.32 -21.95
C LYS A 531 -12.76 0.95 -21.68
N VAL A 532 -13.65 1.24 -22.63
CA VAL A 532 -15.06 0.89 -22.51
C VAL A 532 -15.24 -0.62 -22.39
N LEU A 533 -14.52 -1.43 -23.20
CA LEU A 533 -14.52 -2.88 -23.07
C LEU A 533 -14.09 -3.32 -21.66
N SER A 534 -13.00 -2.79 -21.15
CA SER A 534 -12.51 -3.13 -19.81
C SER A 534 -13.52 -2.79 -18.70
N GLY A 535 -14.24 -1.69 -18.84
CA GLY A 535 -15.29 -1.28 -17.90
C GLY A 535 -16.54 -2.19 -17.91
N LEU A 536 -16.74 -3.02 -18.95
CA LEU A 536 -17.92 -3.89 -19.07
C LEU A 536 -17.78 -5.23 -18.34
N PHE A 537 -16.58 -5.75 -18.11
CA PHE A 537 -16.39 -7.05 -17.45
C PHE A 537 -17.00 -7.14 -16.04
N PRO A 538 -16.96 -6.10 -15.19
CA PRO A 538 -17.59 -6.14 -13.86
C PRO A 538 -19.12 -6.29 -13.88
N TYR A 539 -19.77 -6.14 -15.02
CA TYR A 539 -21.25 -6.18 -15.13
C TYR A 539 -21.81 -7.60 -15.31
N GLY A 540 -20.97 -8.64 -15.22
CA GLY A 540 -21.36 -10.03 -15.25
C GLY A 540 -21.19 -10.70 -16.62
N THR A 541 -21.74 -11.89 -16.73
CA THR A 541 -21.56 -12.78 -17.86
C THR A 541 -22.90 -13.10 -18.55
N THR A 542 -22.86 -13.82 -19.69
CA THR A 542 -24.08 -14.29 -20.34
C THR A 542 -24.87 -15.29 -19.51
N THR A 543 -24.25 -15.89 -18.47
CA THR A 543 -24.83 -16.90 -17.59
C THR A 543 -25.20 -16.37 -16.20
N LEU A 544 -24.49 -15.35 -15.71
CA LEU A 544 -24.66 -14.75 -14.39
C LEU A 544 -24.73 -13.23 -14.53
N ASP A 545 -25.81 -12.63 -14.04
CA ASP A 545 -25.87 -11.17 -13.92
C ASP A 545 -24.80 -10.66 -12.93
N ARG A 546 -24.62 -9.34 -12.88
CA ARG A 546 -23.62 -8.68 -12.04
C ARG A 546 -23.66 -9.13 -10.57
N ILE A 547 -24.86 -9.18 -9.98
CA ILE A 547 -25.04 -9.53 -8.56
C ILE A 547 -24.75 -11.01 -8.34
N SER A 548 -25.26 -11.88 -9.22
CA SER A 548 -25.06 -13.33 -9.15
C SER A 548 -23.60 -13.71 -9.40
N PHE A 549 -22.91 -13.01 -10.30
CA PHE A 549 -21.49 -13.21 -10.57
C PHE A 549 -20.65 -12.79 -9.35
N GLN A 550 -20.90 -11.60 -8.80
CA GLN A 550 -20.20 -11.16 -7.60
C GLN A 550 -20.46 -12.07 -6.40
N LYS A 551 -21.72 -12.57 -6.26
CA LYS A 551 -22.04 -13.56 -5.24
C LYS A 551 -21.21 -14.84 -5.40
N ALA A 552 -21.09 -15.34 -6.63
CA ALA A 552 -20.31 -16.54 -6.87
C ALA A 552 -18.81 -16.37 -6.57
N LEU A 553 -18.24 -15.16 -6.73
CA LEU A 553 -16.90 -14.84 -6.30
C LEU A 553 -16.80 -14.75 -4.77
N ASP A 554 -17.76 -14.08 -4.12
CA ASP A 554 -17.81 -13.92 -2.66
C ASP A 554 -17.95 -15.28 -1.95
N ASP A 555 -18.76 -16.21 -2.50
CA ASP A 555 -18.97 -17.57 -1.95
C ASP A 555 -17.67 -18.38 -1.84
N ILE A 556 -16.64 -18.03 -2.62
CA ILE A 556 -15.32 -18.66 -2.62
C ILE A 556 -14.20 -17.72 -2.16
N ALA A 557 -14.54 -16.55 -1.64
CA ALA A 557 -13.62 -15.50 -1.25
C ALA A 557 -12.58 -15.16 -2.33
N ALA A 558 -12.99 -15.18 -3.60
CA ALA A 558 -12.12 -14.91 -4.74
C ALA A 558 -12.04 -13.42 -5.07
N ARG A 559 -10.84 -12.97 -5.45
CA ARG A 559 -10.63 -11.68 -6.09
C ARG A 559 -10.35 -11.89 -7.57
N GLU A 560 -11.19 -11.33 -8.42
CA GLU A 560 -11.11 -11.49 -9.87
C GLU A 560 -11.10 -10.13 -10.55
N THR A 561 -10.29 -10.02 -11.59
CA THR A 561 -10.34 -8.94 -12.58
C THR A 561 -10.27 -9.53 -13.97
N ALA A 562 -11.13 -9.10 -14.88
CA ALA A 562 -11.12 -9.49 -16.27
C ALA A 562 -10.73 -8.33 -17.19
N GLY A 563 -10.21 -8.64 -18.35
CA GLY A 563 -9.73 -7.68 -19.34
C GLY A 563 -8.57 -8.25 -20.15
N THR A 564 -7.83 -7.40 -20.86
CA THR A 564 -6.61 -7.81 -21.58
C THR A 564 -5.43 -8.12 -20.62
N ASN A 565 -5.43 -7.53 -19.44
CA ASN A 565 -4.72 -8.04 -18.28
C ASN A 565 -5.78 -8.51 -17.29
N PHE A 566 -5.64 -9.72 -16.79
CA PHE A 566 -6.60 -10.32 -15.89
C PHE A 566 -5.90 -11.05 -14.76
N SER A 567 -6.59 -11.20 -13.65
CA SER A 567 -6.08 -11.91 -12.49
C SER A 567 -7.19 -12.65 -11.75
N LEU A 568 -6.80 -13.67 -11.01
CA LEU A 568 -7.64 -14.34 -10.04
C LEU A 568 -6.79 -14.73 -8.84
N GLN A 569 -7.25 -14.41 -7.65
CA GLN A 569 -6.70 -14.90 -6.38
C GLN A 569 -7.77 -15.69 -5.65
N VAL A 570 -7.43 -16.89 -5.22
CA VAL A 570 -8.40 -17.82 -4.63
C VAL A 570 -7.68 -18.79 -3.68
N LEU A 571 -8.39 -19.26 -2.65
CA LEU A 571 -7.90 -20.36 -1.83
C LEU A 571 -7.79 -21.65 -2.67
N THR A 572 -6.80 -22.48 -2.36
CA THR A 572 -6.48 -23.70 -3.13
C THR A 572 -7.67 -24.62 -3.35
N GLU A 573 -8.52 -24.79 -2.32
CA GLU A 573 -9.73 -25.62 -2.39
C GLU A 573 -10.74 -25.12 -3.43
N ASN A 574 -10.75 -23.82 -3.70
CA ASN A 574 -11.67 -23.17 -4.62
C ASN A 574 -11.08 -22.94 -6.02
N PHE A 575 -9.85 -23.41 -6.31
CA PHE A 575 -9.14 -23.17 -7.56
C PHE A 575 -9.98 -23.51 -8.80
N ASN A 576 -10.61 -24.69 -8.84
CA ASN A 576 -11.43 -25.14 -9.98
C ASN A 576 -12.62 -24.18 -10.22
N ARG A 577 -13.33 -23.79 -9.15
CA ARG A 577 -14.48 -22.87 -9.24
C ARG A 577 -14.03 -21.46 -9.64
N GLY A 578 -12.92 -20.98 -9.11
CA GLY A 578 -12.34 -19.69 -9.46
C GLY A 578 -12.00 -19.61 -10.95
N ILE A 579 -11.30 -20.62 -11.50
CA ILE A 579 -10.99 -20.69 -12.93
C ILE A 579 -12.26 -20.76 -13.80
N GLN A 580 -13.29 -21.47 -13.36
CA GLN A 580 -14.57 -21.50 -14.06
C GLN A 580 -15.18 -20.09 -14.17
N LEU A 581 -15.20 -19.32 -13.08
CA LEU A 581 -15.75 -17.96 -13.07
C LEU A 581 -14.91 -16.99 -13.92
N LEU A 582 -13.58 -17.06 -13.80
CA LEU A 582 -12.68 -16.26 -14.63
C LEU A 582 -12.86 -16.55 -16.12
N ALA A 583 -12.96 -17.82 -16.48
CA ALA A 583 -13.20 -18.22 -17.88
C ALA A 583 -14.56 -17.74 -18.38
N ASP A 584 -15.61 -17.86 -17.57
CA ASP A 584 -16.95 -17.38 -17.93
C ASP A 584 -16.95 -15.88 -18.19
N ASN A 585 -16.29 -15.09 -17.31
CA ASN A 585 -16.19 -13.64 -17.49
C ASN A 585 -15.33 -13.24 -18.70
N LEU A 586 -14.19 -13.89 -18.91
CA LEU A 586 -13.30 -13.57 -20.03
C LEU A 586 -13.87 -13.99 -21.39
N LEU A 587 -14.58 -15.12 -21.46
CA LEU A 587 -15.04 -15.72 -22.72
C LEU A 587 -16.48 -15.35 -23.04
N HIS A 588 -17.31 -15.02 -22.05
CA HIS A 588 -18.73 -14.80 -22.19
C HIS A 588 -19.22 -13.57 -21.42
N PRO A 589 -18.54 -12.40 -21.52
CA PRO A 589 -19.01 -11.18 -20.86
C PRO A 589 -20.40 -10.79 -21.38
N ALA A 590 -21.26 -10.27 -20.49
CA ALA A 590 -22.66 -9.96 -20.82
C ALA A 590 -22.80 -8.88 -21.90
N MET A 591 -22.04 -7.78 -21.81
CA MET A 591 -22.05 -6.65 -22.75
C MET A 591 -23.46 -6.19 -23.13
N LEU A 592 -24.27 -5.83 -22.10
CA LEU A 592 -25.64 -5.33 -22.31
C LEU A 592 -25.62 -3.85 -22.73
N GLU A 593 -26.61 -3.45 -23.51
CA GLU A 593 -26.74 -2.05 -23.98
C GLU A 593 -26.91 -1.05 -22.82
N SER A 594 -27.63 -1.44 -21.76
CA SER A 594 -27.77 -0.64 -20.55
C SER A 594 -26.41 -0.34 -19.90
N ASP A 595 -25.59 -1.37 -19.72
CA ASP A 595 -24.31 -1.30 -19.04
C ASP A 595 -23.28 -0.55 -19.91
N PHE A 596 -23.32 -0.78 -21.23
CA PHE A 596 -22.49 -0.05 -22.18
C PHE A 596 -22.72 1.46 -22.08
N LYS A 597 -23.96 1.93 -21.97
CA LYS A 597 -24.26 3.37 -21.83
C LYS A 597 -23.68 3.96 -20.54
N VAL A 598 -23.78 3.23 -19.43
CA VAL A 598 -23.19 3.66 -18.16
C VAL A 598 -21.68 3.76 -18.29
N VAL A 599 -21.03 2.69 -18.74
CA VAL A 599 -19.56 2.64 -18.89
C VAL A 599 -19.04 3.67 -19.90
N GLN A 600 -19.77 3.88 -21.00
CA GLN A 600 -19.45 4.92 -22.00
C GLN A 600 -19.47 6.32 -21.35
N GLN A 601 -20.50 6.62 -20.57
CA GLN A 601 -20.64 7.91 -19.88
C GLN A 601 -19.57 8.10 -18.81
N GLU A 602 -19.28 7.06 -18.01
CA GLU A 602 -18.21 7.08 -17.00
C GLU A 602 -16.84 7.33 -17.65
N THR A 603 -16.51 6.55 -18.69
CA THR A 603 -15.23 6.68 -19.41
C THR A 603 -15.09 8.07 -20.05
N SER A 604 -16.16 8.60 -20.64
CA SER A 604 -16.17 9.96 -21.20
C SER A 604 -15.95 11.02 -20.11
N GLY A 605 -16.59 10.85 -18.96
CA GLY A 605 -16.44 11.74 -17.81
C GLY A 605 -15.03 11.74 -17.23
N GLU A 606 -14.43 10.58 -17.05
CA GLU A 606 -13.03 10.44 -16.60
C GLU A 606 -12.05 11.09 -17.57
N LEU A 607 -12.21 10.84 -18.88
CA LEU A 607 -11.37 11.44 -19.91
C LEU A 607 -11.51 12.96 -19.94
N SER A 608 -12.72 13.50 -19.79
CA SER A 608 -12.95 14.95 -19.76
C SER A 608 -12.12 15.65 -18.69
N GLY A 609 -11.90 14.97 -17.57
CA GLY A 609 -11.07 15.49 -16.52
C GLY A 609 -9.58 15.27 -16.73
N LEU A 610 -9.25 14.07 -17.16
CA LEU A 610 -7.85 13.69 -17.38
C LEU A 610 -7.17 14.65 -18.37
N ILE A 611 -7.81 14.91 -19.51
CA ILE A 611 -7.24 15.76 -20.57
C ILE A 611 -7.07 17.25 -20.18
N GLN A 612 -7.67 17.69 -19.08
CA GLN A 612 -7.52 19.04 -18.54
C GLN A 612 -6.44 19.13 -17.46
N SER A 613 -5.93 17.99 -16.97
CA SER A 613 -4.93 18.00 -15.92
C SER A 613 -3.54 18.42 -16.44
N ALA A 614 -2.82 19.27 -15.69
CA ALA A 614 -1.47 19.70 -16.03
C ALA A 614 -0.51 18.51 -16.22
N SER A 615 -0.66 17.46 -15.41
CA SER A 615 0.14 16.23 -15.54
C SER A 615 -0.10 15.50 -16.86
N TYR A 616 -1.34 15.44 -17.35
CA TYR A 616 -1.63 14.86 -18.65
C TYR A 616 -1.08 15.74 -19.78
N LEU A 617 -1.36 17.04 -19.72
CA LEU A 617 -0.95 17.99 -20.76
C LEU A 617 0.57 18.03 -20.92
N SER A 618 1.33 18.02 -19.82
CA SER A 618 2.79 18.01 -19.86
C SER A 618 3.35 16.69 -20.45
N LYS A 619 2.78 15.54 -20.07
CA LYS A 619 3.15 14.24 -20.64
C LYS A 619 2.76 14.12 -22.11
N TYR A 620 1.62 14.67 -22.50
CA TYR A 620 1.18 14.69 -23.90
C TYR A 620 2.07 15.58 -24.75
N ALA A 621 2.42 16.79 -24.27
CA ALA A 621 3.37 17.68 -24.94
C ALA A 621 4.74 17.01 -25.12
N LEU A 622 5.24 16.30 -24.11
CA LEU A 622 6.48 15.54 -24.24
C LEU A 622 6.36 14.44 -25.31
N ARG A 623 5.27 13.65 -25.28
CA ARG A 623 5.06 12.58 -26.27
C ARG A 623 5.01 13.14 -27.70
N THR A 624 4.29 14.22 -27.93
CA THR A 624 4.22 14.85 -29.25
C THR A 624 5.56 15.43 -29.73
N ALA A 625 6.45 15.78 -28.81
CA ALA A 625 7.81 16.19 -29.11
C ALA A 625 8.78 15.03 -29.43
N LEU A 626 8.49 13.86 -28.87
CA LEU A 626 9.33 12.67 -29.01
C LEU A 626 8.98 11.79 -30.21
N TYR A 627 7.70 11.72 -30.59
CA TYR A 627 7.20 10.82 -31.62
C TYR A 627 6.87 11.52 -32.90
N PRO A 628 7.01 10.87 -34.06
CA PRO A 628 6.51 11.39 -35.33
C PRO A 628 5.02 11.74 -35.28
N ALA A 629 4.57 12.73 -35.99
CA ALA A 629 3.20 13.25 -35.94
C ALA A 629 2.10 12.20 -36.25
N ASP A 630 2.46 11.21 -37.08
CA ASP A 630 1.57 10.12 -37.52
C ASP A 630 1.78 8.82 -36.74
N ASP A 631 2.65 8.84 -35.70
CA ASP A 631 2.94 7.64 -34.91
C ASP A 631 1.68 7.15 -34.18
N PRO A 632 1.35 5.84 -34.25
CA PRO A 632 0.21 5.27 -33.57
C PRO A 632 0.21 5.55 -32.05
N ALA A 633 1.37 5.65 -31.43
CA ALA A 633 1.50 5.95 -29.99
C ALA A 633 0.93 7.33 -29.61
N LEU A 634 0.71 8.23 -30.57
CA LEU A 634 0.06 9.53 -30.31
C LEU A 634 -1.47 9.46 -30.36
N ARG A 635 -2.06 8.34 -30.80
CA ARG A 635 -3.51 8.16 -30.81
C ARG A 635 -4.04 8.10 -29.38
N GLN A 636 -4.93 9.01 -29.04
CA GLN A 636 -5.45 9.15 -27.68
C GLN A 636 -6.98 9.07 -27.67
N ALA A 637 -7.52 8.36 -26.70
CA ALA A 637 -8.94 8.43 -26.39
C ALA A 637 -9.33 9.85 -25.95
N SER A 638 -10.47 10.30 -26.39
CA SER A 638 -11.09 11.57 -25.98
C SER A 638 -12.56 11.36 -25.60
N PRO A 639 -13.19 12.29 -24.88
CA PRO A 639 -14.63 12.23 -24.63
C PRO A 639 -15.43 12.08 -25.93
N ASP A 640 -15.01 12.77 -27.00
CA ASP A 640 -15.71 12.75 -28.28
C ASP A 640 -15.57 11.41 -29.04
N THR A 641 -14.39 10.75 -28.95
CA THR A 641 -14.21 9.43 -29.57
C THR A 641 -15.01 8.38 -28.83
N VAL A 642 -14.99 8.43 -27.48
CA VAL A 642 -15.75 7.50 -26.65
C VAL A 642 -17.28 7.69 -26.80
N ALA A 643 -17.76 8.94 -26.87
CA ALA A 643 -19.20 9.22 -27.06
C ALA A 643 -19.76 8.71 -28.38
N LYS A 644 -18.92 8.50 -29.40
CA LYS A 644 -19.33 7.98 -30.71
C LYS A 644 -19.30 6.44 -30.81
N LEU A 645 -18.71 5.77 -29.83
CA LEU A 645 -18.65 4.30 -29.83
C LEU A 645 -20.05 3.70 -29.76
N THR A 646 -20.21 2.58 -30.44
CA THR A 646 -21.39 1.72 -30.34
C THR A 646 -21.01 0.43 -29.61
N LEU A 647 -22.01 -0.26 -29.08
CA LEU A 647 -21.78 -1.58 -28.46
C LEU A 647 -21.19 -2.59 -29.48
N ASP A 648 -21.55 -2.47 -30.75
CA ASP A 648 -21.00 -3.35 -31.79
C ASP A 648 -19.53 -3.04 -32.06
N ASP A 649 -19.06 -1.80 -31.94
CA ASP A 649 -17.63 -1.47 -31.99
C ASP A 649 -16.86 -2.19 -30.89
N VAL A 650 -17.40 -2.18 -29.67
CA VAL A 650 -16.80 -2.87 -28.52
C VAL A 650 -16.77 -4.39 -28.73
N ARG A 651 -17.86 -4.97 -29.21
CA ARG A 651 -17.93 -6.41 -29.52
C ARG A 651 -16.98 -6.84 -30.65
N ASN A 652 -16.82 -5.99 -31.66
CA ASN A 652 -15.88 -6.21 -32.74
C ASN A 652 -14.43 -6.17 -32.25
N TYR A 653 -14.10 -5.18 -31.43
CA TYR A 653 -12.79 -5.04 -30.80
C TYR A 653 -12.49 -6.24 -29.89
N TYR A 654 -13.45 -6.67 -29.05
CA TYR A 654 -13.33 -7.87 -28.21
C TYR A 654 -13.00 -9.11 -29.05
N ARG A 655 -13.75 -9.38 -30.12
CA ARG A 655 -13.51 -10.56 -31.01
C ARG A 655 -12.12 -10.53 -31.66
N ALA A 656 -11.62 -9.35 -32.00
CA ALA A 656 -10.31 -9.19 -32.61
C ALA A 656 -9.15 -9.42 -31.62
N VAL A 657 -9.32 -8.97 -30.36
CA VAL A 657 -8.25 -8.93 -29.35
C VAL A 657 -8.25 -10.17 -28.44
N PHE A 658 -9.44 -10.67 -28.06
CA PHE A 658 -9.54 -11.80 -27.10
C PHE A 658 -9.34 -13.13 -27.81
N ARG A 659 -8.11 -13.62 -27.76
CA ARG A 659 -7.70 -14.84 -28.47
C ARG A 659 -6.64 -15.63 -27.70
N PRO A 660 -6.74 -16.98 -27.66
CA PRO A 660 -5.86 -17.82 -26.84
C PRO A 660 -4.41 -17.81 -27.35
N ASP A 661 -4.17 -17.71 -28.64
CA ASP A 661 -2.84 -17.77 -29.25
C ASP A 661 -2.00 -16.48 -29.10
N MET A 662 -2.55 -15.47 -28.43
CA MET A 662 -1.89 -14.24 -27.98
C MET A 662 -1.88 -14.13 -26.45
N THR A 663 -2.38 -15.16 -25.74
CA THR A 663 -2.56 -15.12 -24.29
C THR A 663 -1.51 -15.96 -23.56
N THR A 664 -0.95 -15.38 -22.51
CA THR A 664 -0.11 -16.10 -21.55
C THR A 664 -0.74 -16.01 -20.17
N ILE A 665 -0.84 -17.15 -19.48
CA ILE A 665 -1.36 -17.26 -18.12
C ILE A 665 -0.24 -17.82 -17.23
N VAL A 666 0.02 -17.15 -16.11
CA VAL A 666 0.94 -17.59 -15.06
C VAL A 666 0.10 -18.03 -13.86
N ILE A 667 0.35 -19.23 -13.34
CA ILE A 667 -0.33 -19.81 -12.18
C ILE A 667 0.72 -20.07 -11.11
N ILE A 668 0.55 -19.46 -9.95
CA ILE A 668 1.48 -19.57 -8.81
C ILE A 668 0.68 -19.97 -7.58
N GLY A 669 1.11 -21.01 -6.88
CA GLY A 669 0.48 -21.41 -5.62
C GLY A 669 0.45 -22.90 -5.37
N GLN A 670 -0.39 -23.31 -4.43
CA GLN A 670 -0.49 -24.69 -3.97
C GLN A 670 -1.33 -25.53 -4.94
N VAL A 671 -0.79 -25.76 -6.13
CA VAL A 671 -1.40 -26.57 -7.19
C VAL A 671 -0.33 -27.30 -7.98
N THR A 672 -0.57 -28.57 -8.35
CA THR A 672 0.35 -29.30 -9.21
C THR A 672 0.21 -28.88 -10.67
N PRO A 673 1.27 -29.00 -11.50
CA PRO A 673 1.20 -28.66 -12.92
C PRO A 673 0.10 -29.43 -13.67
N ASP A 674 -0.08 -30.72 -13.37
CA ASP A 674 -1.09 -31.55 -14.03
C ASP A 674 -2.51 -31.12 -13.64
N GLN A 675 -2.75 -30.80 -12.35
CA GLN A 675 -4.04 -30.26 -11.91
C GLN A 675 -4.34 -28.92 -12.57
N ALA A 676 -3.36 -27.99 -12.58
CA ALA A 676 -3.53 -26.70 -13.22
C ALA A 676 -3.84 -26.84 -14.72
N LYS A 677 -3.04 -27.66 -15.42
CA LYS A 677 -3.25 -27.92 -16.86
C LYS A 677 -4.63 -28.49 -17.13
N ALA A 678 -5.05 -29.51 -16.37
CA ALA A 678 -6.37 -30.17 -16.57
C ALA A 678 -7.54 -29.18 -16.38
N VAL A 679 -7.46 -28.32 -15.34
CA VAL A 679 -8.48 -27.29 -15.08
C VAL A 679 -8.49 -26.23 -16.18
N MET A 680 -7.32 -25.79 -16.64
CA MET A 680 -7.21 -24.83 -17.74
C MET A 680 -7.72 -25.39 -19.06
N GLU A 681 -7.39 -26.63 -19.39
CA GLU A 681 -7.93 -27.33 -20.59
C GLU A 681 -9.46 -27.46 -20.54
N LYS A 682 -10.00 -27.75 -19.36
CA LYS A 682 -11.46 -27.87 -19.17
C LYS A 682 -12.20 -26.58 -19.50
N TYR A 683 -11.71 -25.42 -19.04
CA TYR A 683 -12.47 -24.18 -19.15
C TYR A 683 -12.00 -23.26 -20.29
N PHE A 684 -10.73 -23.30 -20.68
CA PHE A 684 -10.16 -22.50 -21.76
C PHE A 684 -9.84 -23.28 -23.03
N GLY A 685 -9.83 -24.62 -22.99
CA GLY A 685 -9.47 -25.45 -24.14
C GLY A 685 -10.39 -25.26 -25.35
N GLY A 686 -11.66 -24.91 -25.13
CA GLY A 686 -12.63 -24.60 -26.17
C GLY A 686 -12.51 -23.21 -26.81
N TRP A 687 -11.70 -22.32 -26.20
CA TRP A 687 -11.50 -20.96 -26.70
C TRP A 687 -10.77 -20.98 -28.04
N LYS A 688 -11.33 -20.30 -29.06
CA LYS A 688 -10.80 -20.27 -30.41
C LYS A 688 -10.42 -18.85 -30.81
N ALA A 689 -9.31 -18.71 -31.52
CA ALA A 689 -8.93 -17.48 -32.17
C ALA A 689 -9.75 -17.27 -33.47
N GLU A 690 -10.21 -16.07 -33.71
CA GLU A 690 -10.86 -15.67 -34.97
C GLU A 690 -9.89 -14.84 -35.81
N GLY A 691 -9.84 -15.07 -37.11
CA GLY A 691 -9.03 -14.36 -38.07
C GLY A 691 -7.50 -14.47 -37.86
N SER A 692 -6.75 -13.64 -38.55
CA SER A 692 -5.28 -13.56 -38.45
C SER A 692 -4.85 -12.88 -37.15
N LYS A 693 -3.62 -13.20 -36.69
CA LYS A 693 -3.03 -12.49 -35.52
C LYS A 693 -2.90 -10.99 -35.83
N PRO A 694 -3.39 -10.12 -34.93
CA PRO A 694 -3.24 -8.68 -35.11
C PRO A 694 -1.79 -8.27 -34.91
N GLU A 695 -1.38 -7.16 -35.54
CA GLU A 695 -0.11 -6.51 -35.28
C GLU A 695 -0.13 -5.89 -33.86
N THR A 696 0.95 -6.10 -33.11
CA THR A 696 1.08 -5.61 -31.74
C THR A 696 2.37 -4.84 -31.49
N ASP A 697 3.27 -4.79 -32.47
CA ASP A 697 4.56 -4.11 -32.31
C ASP A 697 4.45 -2.70 -32.94
N LEU A 698 4.58 -1.69 -32.09
CA LEU A 698 4.66 -0.29 -32.53
C LEU A 698 5.89 -0.08 -33.43
N PRO A 699 5.81 0.84 -34.39
CA PRO A 699 6.95 1.17 -35.24
C PRO A 699 8.13 1.67 -34.40
N SER A 700 9.34 1.54 -34.93
CA SER A 700 10.52 2.09 -34.27
C SER A 700 10.51 3.62 -34.37
N VAL A 701 10.80 4.27 -33.25
CA VAL A 701 10.83 5.72 -33.15
C VAL A 701 12.26 6.21 -33.45
N PRO A 702 12.45 7.14 -34.40
CA PRO A 702 13.76 7.71 -34.65
C PRO A 702 14.23 8.60 -33.48
N PRO A 703 15.55 8.92 -33.39
CA PRO A 703 16.02 9.88 -32.41
C PRO A 703 15.30 11.23 -32.60
N ASN A 704 14.83 11.79 -31.48
CA ASN A 704 14.13 13.06 -31.47
C ASN A 704 15.10 14.26 -31.57
N THR A 705 14.61 15.38 -32.02
CA THR A 705 15.33 16.67 -31.95
C THR A 705 15.08 17.33 -30.59
N SER A 706 16.06 18.15 -30.16
CA SER A 706 15.91 18.91 -28.93
C SER A 706 14.79 19.94 -29.05
N SER A 707 13.91 19.95 -28.07
CA SER A 707 12.81 20.91 -27.95
C SER A 707 12.49 21.20 -26.48
N SER A 708 11.78 22.27 -26.20
CA SER A 708 11.31 22.64 -24.88
C SER A 708 9.90 23.21 -24.97
N SER A 709 9.04 22.83 -24.06
CA SER A 709 7.71 23.40 -23.94
C SER A 709 7.36 23.67 -22.48
N VAL A 710 6.54 24.67 -22.23
CA VAL A 710 6.04 25.03 -20.90
C VAL A 710 4.51 24.93 -20.93
N ILE A 711 3.96 24.19 -19.98
CA ILE A 711 2.52 24.07 -19.75
C ILE A 711 2.21 24.87 -18.50
N PRO A 712 1.66 26.09 -18.59
CA PRO A 712 1.37 26.92 -17.43
C PRO A 712 0.16 26.35 -16.68
N ASP A 713 0.28 26.27 -15.36
CA ASP A 713 -0.80 25.95 -14.44
C ASP A 713 -0.69 26.82 -13.19
N THR A 714 -1.45 27.91 -13.16
CA THR A 714 -1.41 28.90 -12.06
C THR A 714 -2.09 28.41 -10.79
N SER A 715 -2.74 27.22 -10.81
CA SER A 715 -3.38 26.61 -9.65
C SER A 715 -2.42 25.76 -8.81
N ARG A 716 -1.19 25.54 -9.26
CA ARG A 716 -0.20 24.67 -8.60
C ARG A 716 0.90 25.47 -7.90
N VAL A 717 1.32 24.96 -6.76
CA VAL A 717 2.44 25.49 -5.96
C VAL A 717 3.77 24.88 -6.39
N GLN A 718 3.72 23.80 -7.18
CA GLN A 718 4.89 23.04 -7.62
C GLN A 718 5.04 23.05 -9.13
N GLU A 719 6.29 23.07 -9.58
CA GLU A 719 6.66 22.85 -10.97
C GLU A 719 7.06 21.38 -11.16
N GLN A 720 6.64 20.79 -12.29
CA GLN A 720 7.07 19.48 -12.74
C GLN A 720 7.96 19.61 -13.96
N VAL A 721 9.21 19.18 -13.86
CA VAL A 721 10.13 19.11 -15.00
C VAL A 721 10.19 17.66 -15.49
N ILE A 722 9.89 17.46 -16.78
CA ILE A 722 9.95 16.15 -17.42
C ILE A 722 10.96 16.21 -18.57
N LEU A 723 11.98 15.36 -18.52
CA LEU A 723 12.96 15.18 -19.58
C LEU A 723 12.74 13.82 -20.25
N GLY A 724 12.80 13.79 -21.57
CA GLY A 724 12.64 12.56 -22.35
C GLY A 724 13.52 12.56 -23.60
N GLU A 725 13.98 11.37 -23.98
CA GLU A 725 14.76 11.10 -25.17
C GLU A 725 14.35 9.74 -25.77
N THR A 726 14.31 9.65 -27.10
CA THR A 726 14.10 8.39 -27.81
C THR A 726 15.43 7.69 -28.05
N LEU A 727 15.57 6.45 -27.59
CA LEU A 727 16.85 5.73 -27.62
C LEU A 727 16.98 4.73 -28.77
N GLY A 728 15.89 4.44 -29.49
CA GLY A 728 15.87 3.41 -30.54
C GLY A 728 16.15 1.98 -30.04
N LEU A 729 16.05 1.72 -28.72
CA LEU A 729 16.31 0.43 -28.10
C LEU A 729 15.01 -0.31 -27.79
N LYS A 730 14.97 -1.59 -28.09
CA LYS A 730 13.91 -2.52 -27.69
C LYS A 730 14.37 -3.38 -26.51
N ARG A 731 13.41 -4.00 -25.80
CA ARG A 731 13.72 -4.92 -24.68
C ARG A 731 14.56 -6.12 -25.11
N SER A 732 14.49 -6.52 -26.37
CA SER A 732 15.30 -7.59 -26.97
C SER A 732 16.74 -7.22 -27.28
N ASP A 733 17.08 -5.92 -27.25
CA ASP A 733 18.41 -5.47 -27.58
C ASP A 733 19.43 -5.83 -26.50
N PRO A 734 20.67 -6.21 -26.87
CA PRO A 734 21.72 -6.58 -25.92
C PRO A 734 22.08 -5.50 -24.90
N ASP A 735 21.85 -4.22 -25.27
CA ASP A 735 22.15 -3.06 -24.42
C ASP A 735 21.01 -2.66 -23.48
N TYR A 736 19.83 -3.26 -23.63
CA TYR A 736 18.67 -2.93 -22.80
C TYR A 736 18.93 -3.11 -21.29
N TYR A 737 19.49 -4.27 -20.89
CA TYR A 737 19.77 -4.52 -19.47
C TYR A 737 20.96 -3.70 -18.96
N LYS A 738 21.95 -3.40 -19.79
CA LYS A 738 23.02 -2.47 -19.43
C LYS A 738 22.49 -1.08 -19.15
N LEU A 739 21.54 -0.61 -19.98
CA LEU A 739 20.85 0.65 -19.78
C LEU A 739 19.99 0.66 -18.51
N GLN A 740 19.32 -0.46 -18.19
CA GLN A 740 18.57 -0.58 -16.93
C GLN A 740 19.48 -0.42 -15.71
N ILE A 741 20.68 -1.00 -15.74
CA ILE A 741 21.66 -0.79 -14.67
C ILE A 741 22.12 0.68 -14.64
N GLY A 742 22.39 1.28 -15.80
CA GLY A 742 22.75 2.70 -15.92
C GLY A 742 21.64 3.61 -15.34
N ARG A 743 20.39 3.32 -15.64
CA ARG A 743 19.21 4.01 -15.05
C ARG A 743 19.18 3.85 -13.54
N HIS A 744 19.43 2.65 -13.03
CA HIS A 744 19.45 2.39 -11.58
C HIS A 744 20.51 3.25 -10.89
N ILE A 745 21.72 3.31 -11.43
CA ILE A 745 22.80 4.17 -10.93
C ILE A 745 22.44 5.64 -10.99
N LEU A 746 21.78 6.07 -12.08
CA LEU A 746 21.42 7.46 -12.29
C LEU A 746 20.31 7.94 -11.35
N SER A 747 19.22 7.17 -11.21
CA SER A 747 17.99 7.59 -10.51
C SER A 747 17.30 6.52 -9.68
N GLY A 748 17.56 5.21 -9.89
CA GLY A 748 16.80 4.13 -9.29
C GLY A 748 17.28 3.70 -7.90
N ALA A 749 18.54 4.00 -7.54
CA ALA A 749 19.13 3.59 -6.26
C ALA A 749 18.81 4.56 -5.11
N PHE A 750 17.68 5.25 -5.16
CA PHE A 750 17.17 6.21 -4.19
C PHE A 750 18.30 7.11 -3.62
N TYR A 751 18.58 7.09 -2.31
CA TYR A 751 19.65 7.89 -1.68
C TYR A 751 21.05 7.70 -2.28
N ALA A 752 21.33 6.56 -2.93
CA ALA A 752 22.61 6.28 -3.56
C ALA A 752 22.68 6.72 -5.03
N SER A 753 21.55 7.10 -5.65
CA SER A 753 21.51 7.52 -7.04
C SER A 753 22.12 8.90 -7.24
N ARG A 754 22.67 9.15 -8.44
CA ARG A 754 23.31 10.43 -8.76
C ARG A 754 22.31 11.58 -8.77
N LEU A 755 21.14 11.41 -9.39
CA LEU A 755 20.13 12.47 -9.41
C LEU A 755 19.63 12.83 -8.03
N TYR A 756 19.46 11.84 -7.15
CA TYR A 756 19.06 12.12 -5.77
C TYR A 756 20.12 12.96 -5.04
N GLN A 757 21.39 12.55 -5.15
CA GLN A 757 22.50 13.26 -4.50
C GLN A 757 22.73 14.67 -5.07
N ASP A 758 22.59 14.84 -6.37
CA ASP A 758 22.88 16.11 -7.03
C ASP A 758 21.71 17.11 -6.95
N LEU A 759 20.45 16.62 -6.89
CA LEU A 759 19.26 17.49 -6.92
C LEU A 759 18.60 17.65 -5.55
N ARG A 760 18.69 16.65 -4.65
CA ARG A 760 17.98 16.67 -3.35
C ARG A 760 18.91 16.87 -2.16
N GLN A 761 20.19 16.50 -2.23
CA GLN A 761 21.20 16.67 -1.18
C GLN A 761 22.17 17.81 -1.46
#